data_c2fa441bcf5459e0125b172bb61e5c46
#
_entry.id   c2fa441bcf5459e0125b172bb61e5c46
#
_cell.length_a   1.000
_cell.length_b   1.000
_cell.length_c   1.000
_cell.angle_alpha   90.00
_cell.angle_beta   90.00
_cell.angle_gamma   90.00
#
_symmetry.space_group_name_H-M   'P 1'
#
loop_
_entity.id
_entity.type
_entity.pdbx_description
1 polymer ?
#
loop_
_entity_poly.entity_id
_entity_poly.type
_entity_poly.pdbx_seq_one_letter_code
_entity_poly.pdbx_strand_id
1 'polypeptide(L)'
;MRKQLLTTVLSVCALMATAQSLPYQNASLSAEQRADDLLGRLTLEEKVDLMMDTSPAIKRLGIPQFQWWNEALHGIGRNGFATVFPITMGMAASWDDALLHQVFTAVSDEARVKAQQAKRTGDIQRYQSLSFWTPNINIFRDPRWGRGQETYGEDPYLTAKMGLAVVRGLQGVGYNGEDLGVSKYRKLLACAKHLAVHSGPEWNRHEFDVENLPERDLWETYLPAFKALVQEGKVAEVMCAYQRIDGQPCCSQTRYERQILRDEWGFEGLITSDCGAIRDFLPQWHNTAKDAAQASAQAVLAGTDVECGSEYKNLPLAVRRGEVKEADLDKSLRRLLIARFELGDFDSDDLNPWTKIPESVVACDAHKQLALDMARKSMVLLMNKQQTLPLKKDQKIAVLGVNAIDSVMMWGNYSGFATRTISALEGIQQLAPQARYISGCGLTRNEAFESRFGELQTPKGGQGMQVTYYNNTEMKGAPVTTANFTAPIMLSNGGNTVFAPGVNLEGFSAKLEATFIPTRDETVIFNINGDDKVRLLVDGDTIVDIWRVRQRIQGAQKEMAVKAGQKYRIQIEYVQENGFAFLGFDIQHKVAPTHQELLAQIGDAETVIFVGGISPKLEGEEMRVDEEGFKGGDRTSIELPKAQRETLAMLHKAGKKVIFVNCSGSAMALVPELESCDAIIQAWYGGELGGKALAEVIFGDYNPSGKLPITFYKSTNDLPDFLDYKMKNRTYRYFTGEPLFPFGFGLSYTNFEIGKPQYKDGKVEVSVKNTGTKEGLETVQVYIRNTADQEGPLKTLRAYSQVKLAAGEAQTITIDLPRERFEGWDSKSNTMRVVPGLYEIMVGNSSADKDLKKIIINLK
;
A
#
# COMPACT_ATOMS: atom_id res chain seq x y z
N MET A 1 -62.38 75.94 -6.46
CA MET A 1 -61.08 75.49 -6.96
C MET A 1 -60.36 74.73 -5.84
N ARG A 2 -60.50 73.46 -5.81
CA ARG A 2 -59.66 72.59 -5.01
C ARG A 2 -59.45 71.32 -5.78
N LYS A 3 -58.23 71.11 -6.19
CA LYS A 3 -57.78 69.88 -6.86
C LYS A 3 -57.59 68.79 -5.77
N GLN A 4 -58.34 67.73 -5.84
CA GLN A 4 -58.12 66.53 -5.09
C GLN A 4 -57.15 65.69 -5.88
N LEU A 5 -55.96 65.43 -5.27
CA LEU A 5 -55.01 64.50 -5.79
C LEU A 5 -55.42 63.07 -5.28
N LEU A 6 -55.76 62.19 -6.19
CA LEU A 6 -55.97 60.79 -5.89
C LEU A 6 -54.60 60.13 -5.89
N THR A 7 -54.12 59.73 -4.73
CA THR A 7 -52.86 58.89 -4.58
C THR A 7 -53.28 57.46 -4.68
N THR A 8 -53.00 56.82 -5.84
CA THR A 8 -53.12 55.36 -5.98
C THR A 8 -51.91 54.71 -5.40
N VAL A 9 -52.08 54.02 -4.26
CA VAL A 9 -51.05 53.15 -3.68
C VAL A 9 -51.08 51.85 -4.47
N LEU A 10 -50.08 51.64 -5.33
CA LEU A 10 -49.79 50.33 -5.90
C LEU A 10 -49.07 49.49 -4.85
N SER A 11 -49.79 48.58 -4.21
CA SER A 11 -49.19 47.48 -3.44
C SER A 11 -48.52 46.53 -4.39
N VAL A 12 -47.19 46.67 -4.57
CA VAL A 12 -46.40 45.66 -5.18
C VAL A 12 -46.20 44.54 -4.15
N CYS A 13 -47.06 43.52 -4.20
CA CYS A 13 -46.77 42.23 -3.58
C CYS A 13 -45.56 41.62 -4.28
N ALA A 14 -44.38 41.87 -3.76
CA ALA A 14 -43.21 41.05 -4.06
C ALA A 14 -43.49 39.62 -3.53
N LEU A 15 -43.97 38.77 -4.42
CA LEU A 15 -43.88 37.33 -4.23
C LEU A 15 -42.39 37.00 -4.12
N MET A 16 -41.89 36.99 -2.91
CA MET A 16 -40.70 36.20 -2.62
C MET A 16 -41.13 34.74 -2.82
N ALA A 17 -40.93 34.24 -4.02
CA ALA A 17 -40.85 32.82 -4.25
C ALA A 17 -39.67 32.34 -3.38
N THR A 18 -39.95 31.88 -2.16
CA THR A 18 -39.02 31.01 -1.45
C THR A 18 -38.80 29.85 -2.39
N ALA A 19 -37.67 29.81 -3.05
CA ALA A 19 -37.27 28.66 -3.81
C ALA A 19 -37.36 27.48 -2.85
N GLN A 20 -38.39 26.68 -3.00
CA GLN A 20 -38.61 25.51 -2.17
C GLN A 20 -37.41 24.63 -2.44
N SER A 21 -36.54 24.43 -1.45
CA SER A 21 -35.37 23.58 -1.61
C SER A 21 -35.83 22.20 -2.07
N LEU A 22 -35.19 21.69 -3.13
CA LEU A 22 -35.54 20.38 -3.68
C LEU A 22 -35.33 19.32 -2.63
N PRO A 23 -36.10 18.21 -2.59
CA PRO A 23 -36.01 17.19 -1.56
C PRO A 23 -34.57 16.67 -1.37
N TYR A 24 -33.81 16.43 -2.46
CA TYR A 24 -32.43 15.97 -2.35
C TYR A 24 -31.49 16.99 -1.66
N GLN A 25 -31.84 18.27 -1.62
CA GLN A 25 -31.06 19.33 -0.95
C GLN A 25 -31.38 19.44 0.54
N ASN A 26 -32.39 18.73 1.03
CA ASN A 26 -32.80 18.77 2.42
C ASN A 26 -32.01 17.75 3.25
N ALA A 27 -31.02 18.22 4.01
CA ALA A 27 -30.17 17.40 4.86
C ALA A 27 -30.90 16.69 6.03
N SER A 28 -32.19 16.96 6.28
CA SER A 28 -33.01 16.24 7.27
C SER A 28 -33.62 14.96 6.72
N LEU A 29 -33.68 14.78 5.40
CA LEU A 29 -34.13 13.53 4.78
C LEU A 29 -33.02 12.48 4.78
N SER A 30 -33.41 11.21 4.69
CA SER A 30 -32.45 10.11 4.60
C SER A 30 -31.68 10.14 3.27
N ALA A 31 -30.50 9.51 3.21
CA ALA A 31 -29.69 9.41 2.01
C ALA A 31 -30.47 8.75 0.86
N GLU A 32 -31.28 7.72 1.17
CA GLU A 32 -32.13 7.00 0.21
C GLU A 32 -33.22 7.91 -0.38
N GLN A 33 -33.93 8.66 0.46
CA GLN A 33 -34.99 9.59 0.02
C GLN A 33 -34.40 10.69 -0.90
N ARG A 34 -33.23 11.17 -0.56
CA ARG A 34 -32.52 12.19 -1.34
C ARG A 34 -32.02 11.62 -2.68
N ALA A 35 -31.47 10.40 -2.64
CA ALA A 35 -31.00 9.70 -3.85
C ALA A 35 -32.17 9.43 -4.82
N ASP A 36 -33.32 8.96 -4.31
CA ASP A 36 -34.51 8.69 -5.13
C ASP A 36 -35.06 9.97 -5.80
N ASP A 37 -35.09 11.11 -5.11
CA ASP A 37 -35.51 12.39 -5.70
C ASP A 37 -34.48 12.88 -6.74
N LEU A 38 -33.18 12.80 -6.46
CA LEU A 38 -32.16 13.28 -7.37
C LEU A 38 -32.09 12.42 -8.64
N LEU A 39 -32.20 11.10 -8.51
CA LEU A 39 -32.16 10.15 -9.62
C LEU A 39 -33.23 10.47 -10.69
N GLY A 40 -34.44 10.80 -10.25
CA GLY A 40 -35.54 11.19 -11.17
C GLY A 40 -35.34 12.50 -11.92
N ARG A 41 -34.28 13.28 -11.61
CA ARG A 41 -33.97 14.57 -12.23
C ARG A 41 -32.84 14.50 -13.23
N LEU A 42 -32.11 13.39 -13.30
CA LEU A 42 -30.96 13.19 -14.18
C LEU A 42 -31.39 12.73 -15.59
N THR A 43 -30.70 13.21 -16.60
CA THR A 43 -30.78 12.63 -17.96
C THR A 43 -29.94 11.34 -18.03
N LEU A 44 -30.15 10.53 -19.07
CA LEU A 44 -29.42 9.31 -19.29
C LEU A 44 -27.91 9.57 -19.38
N GLU A 45 -27.47 10.61 -20.07
CA GLU A 45 -26.07 10.99 -20.21
C GLU A 45 -25.50 11.42 -18.88
N GLU A 46 -26.19 12.22 -18.08
CA GLU A 46 -25.76 12.62 -16.73
C GLU A 46 -25.68 11.43 -15.76
N LYS A 47 -26.59 10.46 -15.87
CA LYS A 47 -26.53 9.22 -15.11
C LYS A 47 -25.24 8.46 -15.40
N VAL A 48 -24.90 8.32 -16.67
CA VAL A 48 -23.68 7.65 -17.13
C VAL A 48 -22.41 8.39 -16.67
N ASP A 49 -22.38 9.71 -16.81
CA ASP A 49 -21.25 10.54 -16.38
C ASP A 49 -20.96 10.37 -14.87
N LEU A 50 -22.00 10.21 -14.03
CA LEU A 50 -21.84 9.99 -12.60
C LEU A 50 -21.37 8.57 -12.23
N MET A 51 -21.51 7.58 -13.14
CA MET A 51 -21.07 6.21 -12.95
C MET A 51 -19.60 5.99 -13.33
N MET A 52 -18.88 7.03 -13.79
CA MET A 52 -17.46 6.99 -14.09
C MET A 52 -16.61 7.28 -12.83
N ASP A 53 -15.37 6.79 -12.79
CA ASP A 53 -14.42 7.07 -11.69
C ASP A 53 -14.16 8.58 -11.54
N THR A 54 -14.24 9.33 -12.63
CA THR A 54 -14.23 10.79 -12.66
C THR A 54 -15.64 11.29 -12.94
N SER A 55 -16.41 11.54 -11.89
CA SER A 55 -17.78 12.07 -11.98
C SER A 55 -17.75 13.59 -12.12
N PRO A 56 -18.15 14.16 -13.25
CA PRO A 56 -18.16 15.61 -13.46
C PRO A 56 -19.21 16.31 -12.61
N ALA A 57 -19.06 17.63 -12.45
CA ALA A 57 -20.06 18.46 -11.82
C ALA A 57 -21.30 18.63 -12.74
N ILE A 58 -22.50 18.47 -12.19
CA ILE A 58 -23.75 18.76 -12.90
C ILE A 58 -24.32 20.09 -12.37
N LYS A 59 -23.86 21.20 -12.96
CA LYS A 59 -24.11 22.56 -12.45
C LYS A 59 -25.58 22.89 -12.29
N ARG A 60 -26.47 22.44 -13.24
CA ARG A 60 -27.93 22.73 -13.18
C ARG A 60 -28.62 22.13 -11.94
N LEU A 61 -28.03 21.07 -11.35
CA LEU A 61 -28.54 20.42 -10.14
C LEU A 61 -27.64 20.69 -8.92
N GLY A 62 -26.59 21.48 -9.06
CA GLY A 62 -25.65 21.75 -7.98
C GLY A 62 -24.88 20.50 -7.48
N ILE A 63 -24.75 19.50 -8.36
CA ILE A 63 -23.96 18.29 -8.02
C ILE A 63 -22.49 18.63 -8.17
N PRO A 64 -21.67 18.48 -7.13
CA PRO A 64 -20.22 18.71 -7.21
C PRO A 64 -19.51 17.61 -8.00
N GLN A 65 -18.35 17.94 -8.54
CA GLN A 65 -17.41 16.96 -9.10
C GLN A 65 -16.97 15.98 -8.00
N PHE A 66 -16.72 14.71 -8.37
CA PHE A 66 -16.24 13.68 -7.45
C PHE A 66 -15.26 12.74 -8.15
N GLN A 67 -14.24 12.30 -7.43
CA GLN A 67 -13.25 11.34 -7.90
C GLN A 67 -13.36 10.06 -7.06
N TRP A 68 -13.75 8.95 -7.68
CA TRP A 68 -13.90 7.69 -6.98
C TRP A 68 -12.55 7.03 -6.67
N TRP A 69 -11.53 7.26 -7.50
CA TRP A 69 -10.22 6.67 -7.33
C TRP A 69 -9.34 7.48 -6.37
N ASN A 70 -9.15 6.99 -5.15
CA ASN A 70 -8.13 7.45 -4.21
C ASN A 70 -7.47 6.23 -3.55
N GLU A 71 -6.23 6.38 -3.10
CA GLU A 71 -5.43 5.28 -2.57
C GLU A 71 -4.92 5.60 -1.16
N ALA A 72 -4.93 4.58 -0.29
CA ALA A 72 -4.43 4.72 1.08
C ALA A 72 -3.94 3.38 1.68
N LEU A 73 -3.22 2.56 0.92
CA LEU A 73 -2.78 1.25 1.41
C LEU A 73 -1.92 1.32 2.68
N HIS A 74 -1.10 2.37 2.83
CA HIS A 74 -0.27 2.61 4.02
C HIS A 74 0.04 4.11 4.23
N GLY A 75 -0.99 4.93 4.21
CA GLY A 75 -0.98 6.39 4.18
C GLY A 75 -1.59 6.89 2.87
N ILE A 76 -1.94 8.17 2.80
CA ILE A 76 -2.54 8.75 1.59
C ILE A 76 -1.58 8.62 0.42
N GLY A 77 -2.00 7.90 -0.62
CA GLY A 77 -1.22 7.68 -1.83
C GLY A 77 -1.45 8.76 -2.89
N ARG A 78 -0.40 9.11 -3.63
CA ARG A 78 -0.44 9.93 -4.86
C ARG A 78 -1.13 11.29 -4.71
N ASN A 79 -1.19 11.84 -3.50
CA ASN A 79 -1.81 13.14 -3.22
C ASN A 79 -0.91 14.00 -2.30
N GLY A 80 0.29 14.32 -2.80
CA GLY A 80 1.23 15.22 -2.12
C GLY A 80 1.80 14.65 -0.81
N PHE A 81 2.19 15.54 0.10
CA PHE A 81 2.75 15.15 1.39
C PHE A 81 1.70 14.51 2.29
N ALA A 82 2.07 13.39 2.90
CA ALA A 82 1.28 12.66 3.88
C ALA A 82 2.22 11.85 4.78
N THR A 83 1.70 11.32 5.89
CA THR A 83 2.44 10.33 6.68
C THR A 83 2.55 9.02 5.89
N VAL A 84 3.79 8.51 5.75
CA VAL A 84 4.07 7.24 5.06
C VAL A 84 4.38 6.16 6.10
N PHE A 85 3.44 5.26 6.29
CA PHE A 85 3.54 4.11 7.18
C PHE A 85 4.31 2.96 6.49
N PRO A 86 4.76 1.93 7.25
CA PRO A 86 5.26 0.70 6.64
C PRO A 86 4.26 0.11 5.65
N ILE A 87 4.76 -0.60 4.63
CA ILE A 87 3.88 -1.31 3.69
C ILE A 87 2.91 -2.25 4.42
N THR A 88 1.80 -2.55 3.79
CA THR A 88 0.71 -3.38 4.33
C THR A 88 1.21 -4.71 4.91
N MET A 89 2.09 -5.41 4.20
CA MET A 89 2.72 -6.65 4.66
C MET A 89 3.53 -6.44 5.95
N GLY A 90 4.27 -5.34 6.07
CA GLY A 90 4.99 -4.96 7.28
C GLY A 90 4.02 -4.66 8.44
N MET A 91 2.95 -3.92 8.18
CA MET A 91 1.92 -3.66 9.19
C MET A 91 1.25 -4.96 9.68
N ALA A 92 1.01 -5.93 8.79
CA ALA A 92 0.50 -7.24 9.17
C ALA A 92 1.47 -8.03 10.07
N ALA A 93 2.78 -7.86 9.88
CA ALA A 93 3.80 -8.49 10.73
C ALA A 93 3.78 -7.98 12.18
N SER A 94 3.13 -6.86 12.47
CA SER A 94 2.92 -6.40 13.85
C SER A 94 1.94 -7.27 14.65
N TRP A 95 1.02 -7.95 13.99
CA TRP A 95 -0.11 -8.67 14.59
C TRP A 95 -0.94 -7.80 15.56
N ASP A 96 -0.92 -6.48 15.35
CA ASP A 96 -1.59 -5.48 16.19
C ASP A 96 -2.66 -4.73 15.40
N ASP A 97 -3.82 -5.35 15.31
CA ASP A 97 -4.98 -4.79 14.62
C ASP A 97 -5.55 -3.55 15.33
N ALA A 98 -5.33 -3.41 16.65
CA ALA A 98 -5.72 -2.21 17.38
C ALA A 98 -4.84 -0.99 17.01
N LEU A 99 -3.52 -1.18 16.90
CA LEU A 99 -2.62 -0.12 16.41
C LEU A 99 -2.92 0.19 14.93
N LEU A 100 -3.21 -0.82 14.12
CA LEU A 100 -3.59 -0.63 12.73
C LEU A 100 -4.86 0.22 12.58
N HIS A 101 -5.86 0.02 13.45
CA HIS A 101 -7.05 0.87 13.49
C HIS A 101 -6.69 2.34 13.79
N GLN A 102 -5.77 2.61 14.72
CA GLN A 102 -5.28 3.97 15.01
C GLN A 102 -4.56 4.58 13.80
N VAL A 103 -3.72 3.80 13.11
CA VAL A 103 -3.05 4.21 11.85
C VAL A 103 -4.08 4.66 10.82
N PHE A 104 -5.11 3.85 10.55
CA PHE A 104 -6.11 4.21 9.54
C PHE A 104 -7.11 5.27 9.99
N THR A 105 -7.27 5.48 11.29
CA THR A 105 -7.95 6.66 11.82
C THR A 105 -7.17 7.93 11.50
N ALA A 106 -5.84 7.94 11.70
CA ALA A 106 -4.96 9.06 11.33
C ALA A 106 -4.95 9.30 9.81
N VAL A 107 -4.86 8.23 9.01
CA VAL A 107 -4.94 8.30 7.54
C VAL A 107 -6.26 8.95 7.10
N SER A 108 -7.38 8.61 7.73
CA SER A 108 -8.69 9.18 7.41
C SER A 108 -8.82 10.66 7.81
N ASP A 109 -8.12 11.10 8.86
CA ASP A 109 -8.03 12.52 9.21
C ASP A 109 -7.27 13.30 8.13
N GLU A 110 -6.12 12.81 7.70
CA GLU A 110 -5.35 13.43 6.61
C GLU A 110 -6.15 13.47 5.30
N ALA A 111 -6.88 12.39 4.97
CA ALA A 111 -7.72 12.30 3.79
C ALA A 111 -8.81 13.38 3.77
N ARG A 112 -9.50 13.57 4.89
CA ARG A 112 -10.54 14.61 5.02
C ARG A 112 -9.98 16.01 4.83
N VAL A 113 -8.82 16.31 5.40
CA VAL A 113 -8.15 17.61 5.21
C VAL A 113 -7.82 17.84 3.74
N LYS A 114 -7.22 16.84 3.08
CA LYS A 114 -6.83 16.96 1.66
C LYS A 114 -8.04 17.13 0.74
N ALA A 115 -9.10 16.37 0.96
CA ALA A 115 -10.34 16.52 0.20
C ALA A 115 -10.97 17.91 0.41
N GLN A 116 -10.92 18.45 1.63
CA GLN A 116 -11.40 19.79 1.92
C GLN A 116 -10.54 20.88 1.26
N GLN A 117 -9.22 20.69 1.20
CA GLN A 117 -8.32 21.57 0.45
C GLN A 117 -8.66 21.55 -1.04
N ALA A 118 -8.83 20.38 -1.65
CA ALA A 118 -9.21 20.24 -3.05
C ALA A 118 -10.58 20.88 -3.34
N LYS A 119 -11.59 20.68 -2.48
CA LYS A 119 -12.92 21.31 -2.62
C LYS A 119 -12.85 22.83 -2.69
N ARG A 120 -11.94 23.46 -1.94
CA ARG A 120 -11.75 24.93 -1.97
C ARG A 120 -11.16 25.44 -3.28
N THR A 121 -10.44 24.63 -4.05
CA THR A 121 -9.92 25.02 -5.37
C THR A 121 -11.03 25.10 -6.42
N GLY A 122 -12.13 24.39 -6.20
CA GLY A 122 -13.24 24.26 -7.16
C GLY A 122 -12.96 23.31 -8.32
N ASP A 123 -11.79 22.65 -8.32
CA ASP A 123 -11.40 21.63 -9.30
C ASP A 123 -10.79 20.44 -8.55
N ILE A 124 -11.54 19.34 -8.46
CA ILE A 124 -11.16 18.16 -7.71
C ILE A 124 -10.51 17.16 -8.67
N GLN A 125 -9.20 17.02 -8.57
CA GLN A 125 -8.43 16.09 -9.38
C GLN A 125 -8.47 14.66 -8.83
N ARG A 126 -8.00 13.69 -9.62
CA ARG A 126 -7.82 12.29 -9.19
C ARG A 126 -7.01 12.24 -7.89
N TYR A 127 -7.34 11.31 -7.00
CA TYR A 127 -6.79 11.14 -5.65
C TYR A 127 -7.16 12.23 -4.63
N GLN A 128 -8.16 13.07 -4.91
CA GLN A 128 -8.50 14.23 -4.07
C GLN A 128 -9.93 14.18 -3.47
N SER A 129 -10.59 13.02 -3.47
CA SER A 129 -11.93 12.83 -2.89
C SER A 129 -11.93 11.88 -1.69
N LEU A 130 -13.08 11.26 -1.40
CA LEU A 130 -13.36 10.57 -0.13
C LEU A 130 -13.70 9.08 -0.29
N SER A 131 -13.62 8.52 -1.49
CA SER A 131 -13.67 7.08 -1.76
C SER A 131 -12.24 6.56 -1.87
N PHE A 132 -11.86 5.55 -1.07
CA PHE A 132 -10.50 5.02 -1.01
C PHE A 132 -10.50 3.53 -1.34
N TRP A 133 -9.77 3.15 -2.40
CA TRP A 133 -9.69 1.76 -2.86
C TRP A 133 -8.70 0.96 -2.01
N THR A 134 -9.05 0.82 -0.75
CA THR A 134 -8.30 0.22 0.35
C THR A 134 -9.29 -0.40 1.34
N PRO A 135 -9.00 -1.62 1.87
CA PRO A 135 -7.78 -2.42 1.83
C PRO A 135 -7.69 -3.44 0.68
N ASN A 136 -6.45 -3.82 0.30
CA ASN A 136 -6.21 -5.02 -0.50
C ASN A 136 -6.20 -6.24 0.43
N ILE A 137 -7.24 -7.05 0.38
CA ILE A 137 -7.43 -8.26 1.23
C ILE A 137 -7.28 -9.57 0.44
N ASN A 138 -6.67 -9.53 -0.72
CA ASN A 138 -6.31 -10.74 -1.44
C ASN A 138 -5.31 -11.57 -0.64
N ILE A 139 -5.47 -12.89 -0.69
CA ILE A 139 -4.58 -13.82 0.01
C ILE A 139 -3.26 -13.95 -0.74
N PHE A 140 -2.16 -13.69 -0.06
CA PHE A 140 -0.81 -13.84 -0.61
C PHE A 140 -0.42 -15.32 -0.70
N ARG A 141 -1.04 -16.04 -1.65
CA ARG A 141 -0.87 -17.49 -1.82
C ARG A 141 0.53 -17.90 -2.30
N ASP A 142 1.26 -17.00 -2.95
CA ASP A 142 2.52 -17.30 -3.61
C ASP A 142 3.50 -16.11 -3.50
N PRO A 143 4.70 -16.32 -2.94
CA PRO A 143 5.67 -15.24 -2.72
C PRO A 143 6.23 -14.62 -4.00
N ARG A 144 5.93 -15.16 -5.18
CA ARG A 144 6.34 -14.58 -6.47
C ARG A 144 5.46 -13.42 -6.90
N TRP A 145 4.26 -13.28 -6.36
CA TRP A 145 3.37 -12.19 -6.73
C TRP A 145 3.88 -10.82 -6.25
N GLY A 146 4.14 -9.89 -7.21
CA GLY A 146 4.77 -8.59 -6.92
C GLY A 146 3.91 -7.64 -6.10
N ARG A 147 2.55 -7.74 -6.17
CA ARG A 147 1.63 -6.97 -5.33
C ARG A 147 1.41 -7.57 -3.94
N GLY A 148 2.13 -8.62 -3.58
CA GLY A 148 2.09 -9.19 -2.23
C GLY A 148 2.37 -8.15 -1.13
N GLN A 149 3.21 -7.16 -1.40
CA GLN A 149 3.50 -6.04 -0.50
C GLN A 149 2.27 -5.23 -0.08
N GLU A 150 1.19 -5.27 -0.86
CA GLU A 150 -0.07 -4.57 -0.62
C GLU A 150 -1.02 -5.32 0.32
N THR A 151 -0.73 -6.59 0.62
CA THR A 151 -1.64 -7.50 1.32
C THR A 151 -1.27 -7.71 2.78
N TYR A 152 -2.17 -8.35 3.53
CA TYR A 152 -1.98 -8.69 4.95
C TYR A 152 -1.46 -10.13 5.15
N GLY A 153 -0.93 -10.75 4.10
CA GLY A 153 -0.31 -12.06 4.16
C GLY A 153 -1.18 -13.21 3.63
N GLU A 154 -0.82 -14.41 4.05
CA GLU A 154 -1.35 -15.66 3.49
C GLU A 154 -2.55 -16.24 4.28
N ASP A 155 -2.83 -15.70 5.46
CA ASP A 155 -3.86 -16.26 6.34
C ASP A 155 -5.20 -15.50 6.25
N PRO A 156 -6.33 -16.19 5.99
CA PRO A 156 -7.63 -15.56 5.85
C PRO A 156 -8.13 -14.88 7.14
N TYR A 157 -7.82 -15.42 8.33
CA TYR A 157 -8.25 -14.85 9.60
C TYR A 157 -7.47 -13.60 9.97
N LEU A 158 -6.14 -13.64 9.82
CA LEU A 158 -5.28 -12.46 10.05
C LEU A 158 -5.66 -11.35 9.07
N THR A 159 -5.83 -11.68 7.77
CA THR A 159 -6.26 -10.71 6.75
C THR A 159 -7.63 -10.10 7.08
N ALA A 160 -8.59 -10.89 7.55
CA ALA A 160 -9.90 -10.39 7.95
C ALA A 160 -9.79 -9.43 9.16
N LYS A 161 -9.03 -9.79 10.19
CA LYS A 161 -8.81 -8.95 11.38
C LYS A 161 -8.16 -7.61 11.04
N MET A 162 -7.09 -7.65 10.23
CA MET A 162 -6.40 -6.44 9.78
C MET A 162 -7.30 -5.60 8.86
N GLY A 163 -8.00 -6.23 7.92
CA GLY A 163 -8.94 -5.54 7.02
C GLY A 163 -10.09 -4.87 7.77
N LEU A 164 -10.64 -5.50 8.81
CA LEU A 164 -11.67 -4.89 9.68
C LEU A 164 -11.16 -3.63 10.37
N ALA A 165 -9.92 -3.67 10.90
CA ALA A 165 -9.30 -2.52 11.54
C ALA A 165 -9.14 -1.34 10.54
N VAL A 166 -8.72 -1.63 9.32
CA VAL A 166 -8.59 -0.64 8.24
C VAL A 166 -9.93 -0.02 7.86
N VAL A 167 -10.93 -0.85 7.56
CA VAL A 167 -12.26 -0.38 7.15
C VAL A 167 -12.88 0.51 8.23
N ARG A 168 -12.83 0.08 9.48
CA ARG A 168 -13.39 0.83 10.61
C ARG A 168 -12.67 2.15 10.82
N GLY A 169 -11.33 2.16 10.81
CA GLY A 169 -10.53 3.38 10.93
C GLY A 169 -10.81 4.39 9.82
N LEU A 170 -10.86 3.93 8.55
CA LEU A 170 -11.18 4.78 7.40
C LEU A 170 -12.62 5.32 7.47
N GLN A 171 -13.59 4.50 7.84
CA GLN A 171 -15.01 4.89 7.84
C GLN A 171 -15.43 5.67 9.09
N GLY A 172 -14.52 5.87 10.07
CA GLY A 172 -14.79 6.64 11.30
C GLY A 172 -15.62 5.89 12.34
N VAL A 173 -15.46 4.57 12.36
CA VAL A 173 -16.12 3.64 13.31
C VAL A 173 -15.10 3.21 14.36
N GLY A 174 -15.54 2.93 15.59
CA GLY A 174 -14.68 2.46 16.67
C GLY A 174 -14.07 1.08 16.38
N TYR A 175 -13.01 0.74 17.12
CA TYR A 175 -12.24 -0.50 16.88
C TYR A 175 -13.11 -1.77 16.91
N ASN A 176 -14.08 -1.87 17.82
CA ASN A 176 -14.99 -3.01 17.92
C ASN A 176 -16.25 -2.88 17.04
N GLY A 177 -16.34 -1.83 16.22
CA GLY A 177 -17.49 -1.56 15.37
C GLY A 177 -18.54 -0.64 15.98
N GLU A 178 -18.26 -0.04 17.14
CA GLU A 178 -19.15 0.90 17.80
C GLU A 178 -19.26 2.24 17.05
N ASP A 179 -20.48 2.80 17.02
CA ASP A 179 -20.68 4.18 16.58
C ASP A 179 -20.09 5.14 17.61
N LEU A 180 -19.14 5.96 17.16
CA LEU A 180 -18.49 6.95 18.03
C LEU A 180 -19.36 8.18 18.34
N GLY A 181 -20.53 8.31 17.69
CA GLY A 181 -21.44 9.44 17.89
C GLY A 181 -20.89 10.79 17.43
N VAL A 182 -19.82 10.81 16.63
CA VAL A 182 -19.16 12.03 16.17
C VAL A 182 -19.95 12.70 15.06
N SER A 183 -20.51 11.93 14.14
CA SER A 183 -21.17 12.44 12.95
C SER A 183 -22.21 11.45 12.42
N LYS A 184 -23.31 11.97 11.87
CA LYS A 184 -24.23 11.17 11.05
C LYS A 184 -23.64 10.81 9.68
N TYR A 185 -22.57 11.48 9.26
CA TYR A 185 -21.89 11.24 7.99
C TYR A 185 -20.76 10.27 8.17
N ARG A 186 -20.59 9.40 7.18
CA ARG A 186 -19.44 8.51 7.08
C ARG A 186 -18.16 9.31 6.87
N LYS A 187 -17.07 8.93 7.52
CA LYS A 187 -15.81 9.67 7.41
C LYS A 187 -15.20 9.50 6.01
N LEU A 188 -15.02 8.26 5.53
CA LEU A 188 -14.59 7.91 4.18
C LEU A 188 -15.39 6.71 3.68
N LEU A 189 -15.30 6.41 2.40
CA LEU A 189 -15.68 5.11 1.83
C LEU A 189 -14.42 4.25 1.73
N ALA A 190 -14.41 3.08 2.38
CA ALA A 190 -13.38 2.07 2.23
C ALA A 190 -13.81 1.05 1.17
N CYS A 191 -12.85 0.50 0.41
CA CYS A 191 -13.11 -0.46 -0.67
C CYS A 191 -12.29 -1.73 -0.47
N ALA A 192 -12.96 -2.87 -0.29
CA ALA A 192 -12.31 -4.17 -0.24
C ALA A 192 -11.94 -4.65 -1.65
N LYS A 193 -10.66 -4.92 -1.89
CA LYS A 193 -10.17 -5.30 -3.22
C LYS A 193 -9.24 -6.52 -3.18
N HIS A 194 -9.16 -7.28 -4.27
CA HIS A 194 -9.93 -7.29 -5.53
C HIS A 194 -10.77 -8.57 -5.55
N LEU A 195 -12.08 -8.48 -5.70
CA LEU A 195 -13.01 -9.61 -5.72
C LEU A 195 -12.98 -10.27 -7.11
N ALA A 196 -12.73 -11.54 -7.22
CA ALA A 196 -12.29 -12.49 -6.22
C ALA A 196 -10.99 -13.16 -6.68
N VAL A 197 -10.34 -13.84 -5.73
CA VAL A 197 -9.16 -14.70 -5.91
C VAL A 197 -7.93 -14.07 -6.58
N HIS A 198 -7.86 -12.77 -6.76
CA HIS A 198 -6.71 -12.11 -7.41
C HIS A 198 -5.43 -12.28 -6.57
N SER A 199 -4.36 -12.83 -7.18
CA SER A 199 -3.02 -12.95 -6.59
C SER A 199 -1.95 -13.26 -7.66
N GLY A 200 -1.93 -12.46 -8.73
CA GLY A 200 -1.05 -12.60 -9.90
C GLY A 200 -1.61 -13.53 -10.98
N PRO A 201 -0.95 -13.67 -12.11
CA PRO A 201 0.29 -12.98 -12.48
C PRO A 201 0.04 -11.53 -12.93
N GLU A 202 0.96 -10.60 -12.57
CA GLU A 202 0.87 -9.21 -13.02
C GLU A 202 1.17 -9.06 -14.52
N TRP A 203 2.14 -9.84 -15.02
CA TRP A 203 2.57 -9.79 -16.43
C TRP A 203 1.50 -10.25 -17.44
N ASN A 204 0.39 -10.86 -16.98
CA ASN A 204 -0.69 -11.39 -17.83
C ASN A 204 -2.09 -11.17 -17.22
N ARG A 205 -2.26 -10.27 -16.29
CA ARG A 205 -3.52 -10.13 -15.51
C ARG A 205 -4.75 -9.80 -16.36
N HIS A 206 -4.55 -9.11 -17.49
CA HIS A 206 -5.62 -8.71 -18.42
C HIS A 206 -6.16 -9.84 -19.32
N GLU A 207 -5.46 -10.97 -19.38
CA GLU A 207 -5.87 -12.14 -20.17
C GLU A 207 -6.07 -13.39 -19.31
N PHE A 208 -5.64 -13.34 -18.05
CA PHE A 208 -5.56 -14.50 -17.19
C PHE A 208 -6.94 -15.07 -16.85
N ASP A 209 -7.03 -16.40 -16.79
CA ASP A 209 -8.24 -17.14 -16.40
C ASP A 209 -7.89 -18.13 -15.28
N VAL A 210 -8.60 -18.02 -14.16
CA VAL A 210 -8.50 -18.98 -13.05
C VAL A 210 -9.45 -20.13 -13.33
N GLU A 211 -8.91 -21.26 -13.76
CA GLU A 211 -9.69 -22.42 -14.13
C GLU A 211 -9.75 -23.48 -13.03
N ASN A 212 -10.91 -24.11 -12.87
CA ASN A 212 -11.09 -25.27 -12.00
C ASN A 212 -10.69 -25.01 -10.53
N LEU A 213 -11.03 -23.86 -10.00
CA LEU A 213 -10.79 -23.53 -8.59
C LEU A 213 -11.68 -24.41 -7.70
N PRO A 214 -11.12 -25.19 -6.74
CA PRO A 214 -11.94 -25.98 -5.82
C PRO A 214 -12.82 -25.08 -4.94
N GLU A 215 -14.08 -25.46 -4.73
CA GLU A 215 -15.01 -24.73 -3.85
C GLU A 215 -14.46 -24.56 -2.43
N ARG A 216 -13.80 -25.58 -1.88
CA ARG A 216 -13.09 -25.49 -0.60
C ARG A 216 -12.11 -24.33 -0.58
N ASP A 217 -11.24 -24.23 -1.59
CA ASP A 217 -10.21 -23.19 -1.64
C ASP A 217 -10.84 -21.80 -1.76
N LEU A 218 -11.91 -21.68 -2.56
CA LEU A 218 -12.68 -20.45 -2.67
C LEU A 218 -13.24 -20.02 -1.31
N TRP A 219 -13.98 -20.90 -0.63
CA TRP A 219 -14.72 -20.56 0.59
C TRP A 219 -13.87 -20.55 1.86
N GLU A 220 -12.82 -21.36 1.97
CA GLU A 220 -11.95 -21.41 3.16
C GLU A 220 -10.76 -20.45 3.08
N THR A 221 -10.38 -20.00 1.86
CA THR A 221 -9.15 -19.19 1.67
C THR A 221 -9.44 -17.82 1.07
N TYR A 222 -10.09 -17.76 -0.11
CA TYR A 222 -10.17 -16.51 -0.86
C TYR A 222 -11.32 -15.59 -0.41
N LEU A 223 -12.44 -16.12 0.03
CA LEU A 223 -13.63 -15.33 0.38
C LEU A 223 -13.77 -14.89 1.84
N PRO A 224 -13.15 -15.51 2.86
CA PRO A 224 -13.47 -15.22 4.27
C PRO A 224 -13.19 -13.76 4.67
N ALA A 225 -12.11 -13.14 4.16
CA ALA A 225 -11.82 -11.74 4.46
C ALA A 225 -12.88 -10.82 3.85
N PHE A 226 -13.33 -11.05 2.61
CA PHE A 226 -14.43 -10.28 2.00
C PHE A 226 -15.73 -10.43 2.81
N LYS A 227 -16.09 -11.65 3.21
CA LYS A 227 -17.26 -11.90 4.06
C LYS A 227 -17.22 -11.08 5.35
N ALA A 228 -16.07 -11.10 6.04
CA ALA A 228 -15.89 -10.35 7.29
C ALA A 228 -16.03 -8.84 7.06
N LEU A 229 -15.38 -8.29 6.03
CA LEU A 229 -15.45 -6.85 5.77
C LEU A 229 -16.85 -6.39 5.36
N VAL A 230 -17.61 -7.23 4.65
CA VAL A 230 -19.01 -6.96 4.29
C VAL A 230 -19.92 -7.05 5.52
N GLN A 231 -19.87 -8.17 6.26
CA GLN A 231 -20.84 -8.44 7.31
C GLN A 231 -20.51 -7.75 8.63
N GLU A 232 -19.25 -7.71 9.03
CA GLU A 232 -18.80 -7.12 10.29
C GLU A 232 -18.26 -5.69 10.13
N GLY A 233 -17.51 -5.44 9.04
CA GLY A 233 -16.90 -4.13 8.74
C GLY A 233 -17.86 -3.14 8.11
N LYS A 234 -18.98 -3.59 7.52
CA LYS A 234 -19.90 -2.75 6.74
C LYS A 234 -19.13 -1.88 5.72
N VAL A 235 -18.19 -2.52 5.02
CA VAL A 235 -17.38 -1.85 4.00
C VAL A 235 -18.27 -1.20 2.96
N ALA A 236 -17.94 0.03 2.57
CA ALA A 236 -18.78 0.82 1.67
C ALA A 236 -18.68 0.37 0.21
N GLU A 237 -17.52 -0.15 -0.17
CA GLU A 237 -17.24 -0.53 -1.56
C GLU A 237 -16.53 -1.88 -1.63
N VAL A 238 -16.70 -2.56 -2.77
CA VAL A 238 -15.93 -3.75 -3.16
C VAL A 238 -15.48 -3.54 -4.60
N MET A 239 -14.21 -3.85 -4.90
CA MET A 239 -13.67 -3.77 -6.27
C MET A 239 -13.59 -5.14 -6.89
N CYS A 240 -14.12 -5.33 -8.10
CA CYS A 240 -13.94 -6.53 -8.89
C CYS A 240 -12.58 -6.56 -9.60
N ALA A 241 -11.99 -7.75 -9.73
CA ALA A 241 -10.64 -7.95 -10.23
C ALA A 241 -10.56 -7.98 -11.76
N TYR A 242 -9.32 -7.91 -12.30
CA TYR A 242 -9.06 -7.95 -13.74
C TYR A 242 -9.37 -9.30 -14.40
N GLN A 243 -8.94 -10.41 -13.78
CA GLN A 243 -8.94 -11.73 -14.42
C GLN A 243 -10.34 -12.30 -14.62
N ARG A 244 -10.37 -13.40 -15.39
CA ARG A 244 -11.54 -14.28 -15.46
C ARG A 244 -11.47 -15.36 -14.39
N ILE A 245 -12.62 -15.95 -14.12
CA ILE A 245 -12.77 -17.21 -13.38
C ILE A 245 -13.69 -18.10 -14.19
N ASP A 246 -13.20 -19.27 -14.60
CA ASP A 246 -13.90 -20.22 -15.46
C ASP A 246 -14.48 -19.55 -16.73
N GLY A 247 -13.67 -18.74 -17.40
CA GLY A 247 -13.98 -18.06 -18.65
C GLY A 247 -14.78 -16.76 -18.51
N GLN A 248 -15.25 -16.40 -17.31
CA GLN A 248 -16.09 -15.22 -17.11
C GLN A 248 -15.33 -14.13 -16.36
N PRO A 249 -15.28 -12.86 -16.89
CA PRO A 249 -14.59 -11.75 -16.21
C PRO A 249 -15.17 -11.47 -14.84
N CYS A 250 -14.33 -11.19 -13.85
CA CYS A 250 -14.77 -10.89 -12.48
C CYS A 250 -15.79 -9.76 -12.41
N CYS A 251 -15.59 -8.69 -13.21
CA CYS A 251 -16.50 -7.54 -13.25
C CYS A 251 -17.80 -7.78 -14.09
N SER A 252 -18.08 -9.00 -14.47
CA SER A 252 -19.37 -9.44 -15.03
C SER A 252 -19.85 -10.77 -14.43
N GLN A 253 -19.25 -11.15 -13.28
CA GLN A 253 -19.49 -12.46 -12.66
C GLN A 253 -20.67 -12.38 -11.68
N THR A 254 -21.87 -12.70 -12.16
CA THR A 254 -23.12 -12.67 -11.36
C THR A 254 -23.03 -13.50 -10.08
N ARG A 255 -22.28 -14.61 -10.09
CA ARG A 255 -22.08 -15.44 -8.90
C ARG A 255 -21.45 -14.65 -7.75
N TYR A 256 -20.38 -13.92 -8.02
CA TYR A 256 -19.66 -13.19 -6.97
C TYR A 256 -20.35 -11.87 -6.60
N GLU A 257 -20.73 -11.08 -7.61
CA GLU A 257 -21.26 -9.74 -7.37
C GLU A 257 -22.72 -9.74 -6.85
N ARG A 258 -23.56 -10.68 -7.32
CA ARG A 258 -24.96 -10.75 -6.89
C ARG A 258 -25.21 -11.83 -5.87
N GLN A 259 -25.01 -13.10 -6.26
CA GLN A 259 -25.43 -14.22 -5.41
C GLN A 259 -24.67 -14.23 -4.09
N ILE A 260 -23.32 -14.09 -4.10
CA ILE A 260 -22.52 -14.13 -2.89
C ILE A 260 -22.56 -12.79 -2.16
N LEU A 261 -22.14 -11.67 -2.80
CA LEU A 261 -22.05 -10.40 -2.11
C LEU A 261 -23.41 -9.88 -1.66
N ARG A 262 -24.39 -9.77 -2.58
CA ARG A 262 -25.65 -9.10 -2.28
C ARG A 262 -26.67 -10.05 -1.64
N ASP A 263 -26.94 -11.19 -2.26
CA ASP A 263 -28.03 -12.07 -1.82
C ASP A 263 -27.66 -12.85 -0.58
N GLU A 264 -26.44 -13.42 -0.48
CA GLU A 264 -26.02 -14.23 0.66
C GLU A 264 -25.45 -13.39 1.81
N TRP A 265 -24.56 -12.40 1.52
CA TRP A 265 -23.91 -11.61 2.57
C TRP A 265 -24.61 -10.29 2.89
N GLY A 266 -25.59 -9.89 2.10
CA GLY A 266 -26.38 -8.67 2.32
C GLY A 266 -25.61 -7.39 2.05
N PHE A 267 -24.71 -7.37 1.05
CA PHE A 267 -23.95 -6.17 0.68
C PHE A 267 -24.82 -5.14 0.01
N GLU A 268 -24.93 -3.96 0.60
CA GLU A 268 -25.73 -2.84 0.11
C GLU A 268 -24.88 -1.73 -0.55
N GLY A 269 -23.55 -1.82 -0.40
CA GLY A 269 -22.60 -0.82 -0.91
C GLY A 269 -22.37 -0.88 -2.42
N LEU A 270 -21.32 -0.20 -2.88
CA LEU A 270 -20.94 -0.07 -4.28
C LEU A 270 -20.04 -1.23 -4.72
N ILE A 271 -20.14 -1.59 -6.01
CA ILE A 271 -19.13 -2.40 -6.69
C ILE A 271 -18.46 -1.50 -7.74
N THR A 272 -17.14 -1.35 -7.63
CA THR A 272 -16.32 -0.61 -8.60
C THR A 272 -15.47 -1.57 -9.42
N SER A 273 -15.22 -1.26 -10.69
CA SER A 273 -14.28 -2.02 -11.49
C SER A 273 -12.84 -1.61 -11.17
N ASP A 274 -11.91 -2.54 -11.28
CA ASP A 274 -10.51 -2.16 -11.42
C ASP A 274 -10.28 -1.41 -12.74
N CYS A 275 -9.18 -0.63 -12.85
CA CYS A 275 -9.00 0.32 -13.93
C CYS A 275 -8.75 -0.36 -15.29
N GLY A 276 -9.70 -0.20 -16.20
CA GLY A 276 -9.70 -0.86 -17.51
C GLY A 276 -10.21 -2.31 -17.50
N ALA A 277 -10.66 -2.85 -16.36
CA ALA A 277 -11.15 -4.23 -16.27
C ALA A 277 -12.37 -4.50 -17.18
N ILE A 278 -13.22 -3.51 -17.43
CA ILE A 278 -14.36 -3.66 -18.38
C ILE A 278 -13.88 -3.63 -19.83
N ARG A 279 -12.86 -2.83 -20.15
CA ARG A 279 -12.18 -2.86 -21.46
C ARG A 279 -11.65 -4.25 -21.78
N ASP A 280 -11.19 -4.98 -20.76
CA ASP A 280 -10.62 -6.31 -20.94
C ASP A 280 -11.66 -7.36 -21.42
N PHE A 281 -12.97 -7.07 -21.42
CA PHE A 281 -13.98 -7.95 -22.03
C PHE A 281 -13.89 -8.00 -23.56
N LEU A 282 -13.23 -7.02 -24.18
CA LEU A 282 -13.14 -6.88 -25.64
C LEU A 282 -12.34 -7.99 -26.29
N PRO A 283 -12.46 -8.17 -27.64
CA PRO A 283 -11.89 -9.31 -28.35
C PRO A 283 -10.37 -9.49 -28.25
N GLN A 284 -9.62 -8.40 -28.04
CA GLN A 284 -8.17 -8.44 -27.89
C GLN A 284 -7.69 -8.99 -26.55
N TRP A 285 -8.57 -9.14 -25.56
CA TRP A 285 -8.27 -9.58 -24.20
C TRP A 285 -9.10 -10.82 -23.83
N HIS A 286 -10.19 -10.64 -23.08
CA HIS A 286 -11.06 -11.76 -22.64
C HIS A 286 -11.96 -12.31 -23.74
N ASN A 287 -12.24 -11.53 -24.77
CA ASN A 287 -13.15 -11.90 -25.88
C ASN A 287 -14.54 -12.36 -25.42
N THR A 288 -15.11 -11.69 -24.40
CA THR A 288 -16.45 -11.99 -23.87
C THR A 288 -17.51 -10.98 -24.33
N ALA A 289 -17.10 -9.85 -24.90
CA ALA A 289 -17.95 -8.84 -25.49
C ALA A 289 -17.43 -8.41 -26.87
N LYS A 290 -18.35 -8.15 -27.80
CA LYS A 290 -18.02 -7.74 -29.18
C LYS A 290 -17.54 -6.29 -29.29
N ASP A 291 -18.06 -5.42 -28.41
CA ASP A 291 -17.77 -3.99 -28.37
C ASP A 291 -17.99 -3.41 -26.96
N ALA A 292 -17.58 -2.15 -26.76
CA ALA A 292 -17.67 -1.47 -25.47
C ALA A 292 -19.11 -1.32 -24.94
N ALA A 293 -20.11 -1.18 -25.81
CA ALA A 293 -21.51 -1.10 -25.37
C ALA A 293 -21.98 -2.41 -24.72
N GLN A 294 -21.65 -3.54 -25.34
CA GLN A 294 -21.96 -4.85 -24.79
C GLN A 294 -21.15 -5.14 -23.50
N ALA A 295 -19.86 -4.78 -23.46
CA ALA A 295 -19.03 -4.91 -22.27
C ALA A 295 -19.63 -4.15 -21.09
N SER A 296 -20.01 -2.90 -21.31
CA SER A 296 -20.65 -2.05 -20.29
C SER A 296 -21.99 -2.62 -19.81
N ALA A 297 -22.83 -3.12 -20.73
CA ALA A 297 -24.09 -3.75 -20.38
C ALA A 297 -23.89 -5.01 -19.51
N GLN A 298 -22.91 -5.86 -19.84
CA GLN A 298 -22.58 -7.07 -19.06
C GLN A 298 -22.18 -6.69 -17.63
N ALA A 299 -21.29 -5.69 -17.46
CA ALA A 299 -20.82 -5.25 -16.17
C ALA A 299 -21.95 -4.69 -15.29
N VAL A 300 -22.76 -3.75 -15.79
CA VAL A 300 -23.90 -3.19 -15.05
C VAL A 300 -24.92 -4.27 -14.68
N LEU A 301 -25.24 -5.20 -15.59
CA LEU A 301 -26.19 -6.27 -15.33
C LEU A 301 -25.66 -7.26 -14.29
N ALA A 302 -24.37 -7.46 -14.18
CA ALA A 302 -23.75 -8.29 -13.12
C ALA A 302 -23.76 -7.58 -11.76
N GLY A 303 -23.62 -6.27 -11.70
CA GLY A 303 -23.69 -5.50 -10.47
C GLY A 303 -22.59 -4.46 -10.29
N THR A 304 -21.69 -4.30 -11.27
CA THR A 304 -20.63 -3.28 -11.24
C THR A 304 -21.25 -1.89 -11.40
N ASP A 305 -21.07 -1.04 -10.38
CA ASP A 305 -21.77 0.25 -10.28
C ASP A 305 -20.92 1.43 -10.82
N VAL A 306 -19.60 1.40 -10.58
CA VAL A 306 -18.64 2.44 -11.00
C VAL A 306 -17.62 1.83 -11.93
N GLU A 307 -17.31 2.51 -13.02
CA GLU A 307 -16.21 2.14 -13.89
C GLU A 307 -14.97 3.02 -13.70
N CYS A 308 -13.82 2.42 -13.50
CA CYS A 308 -12.52 3.04 -13.75
C CYS A 308 -12.09 2.72 -15.19
N GLY A 309 -12.42 3.61 -16.12
CA GLY A 309 -12.18 3.38 -17.54
C GLY A 309 -12.93 4.36 -18.45
N SER A 310 -13.37 3.90 -19.62
CA SER A 310 -14.09 4.72 -20.61
C SER A 310 -15.26 4.00 -21.27
N GLU A 311 -15.47 2.73 -20.94
CA GLU A 311 -16.44 1.87 -21.64
C GLU A 311 -17.87 2.25 -21.30
N TYR A 312 -18.17 2.66 -20.04
CA TYR A 312 -19.52 3.09 -19.62
C TYR A 312 -20.05 4.29 -20.40
N LYS A 313 -19.19 5.10 -21.03
CA LYS A 313 -19.63 6.13 -21.98
C LYS A 313 -20.47 5.57 -23.14
N ASN A 314 -20.40 4.24 -23.36
CA ASN A 314 -21.20 3.54 -24.37
C ASN A 314 -22.53 2.99 -23.82
N LEU A 315 -22.85 3.15 -22.54
CA LEU A 315 -24.13 2.73 -21.94
C LEU A 315 -25.36 3.34 -22.65
N PRO A 316 -25.36 4.63 -23.07
CA PRO A 316 -26.49 5.16 -23.84
C PRO A 316 -26.70 4.43 -25.18
N LEU A 317 -25.63 3.91 -25.81
CA LEU A 317 -25.73 3.06 -26.99
C LEU A 317 -26.27 1.66 -26.64
N ALA A 318 -25.83 1.08 -25.54
CA ALA A 318 -26.34 -0.21 -25.05
C ALA A 318 -27.84 -0.14 -24.72
N VAL A 319 -28.29 0.94 -24.10
CA VAL A 319 -29.73 1.20 -23.84
C VAL A 319 -30.53 1.27 -25.14
N ARG A 320 -30.04 2.06 -26.12
CA ARG A 320 -30.72 2.16 -27.46
C ARG A 320 -30.79 0.82 -28.21
N ARG A 321 -29.78 -0.08 -27.99
CA ARG A 321 -29.75 -1.43 -28.56
C ARG A 321 -30.62 -2.43 -27.79
N GLY A 322 -31.10 -2.06 -26.59
CA GLY A 322 -31.87 -2.95 -25.72
C GLY A 322 -30.99 -4.01 -24.99
N GLU A 323 -29.68 -3.81 -24.96
CA GLU A 323 -28.73 -4.69 -24.27
C GLU A 323 -28.80 -4.50 -22.74
N VAL A 324 -29.20 -3.31 -22.26
CA VAL A 324 -29.47 -2.98 -20.87
C VAL A 324 -30.65 -1.98 -20.82
N LYS A 325 -31.38 -1.93 -19.73
CA LYS A 325 -32.46 -0.95 -19.53
C LYS A 325 -31.94 0.22 -18.68
N GLU A 326 -32.46 1.43 -18.91
CA GLU A 326 -32.16 2.59 -18.07
C GLU A 326 -32.44 2.32 -16.58
N ALA A 327 -33.52 1.58 -16.28
CA ALA A 327 -33.82 1.17 -14.90
C ALA A 327 -32.75 0.26 -14.23
N ASP A 328 -31.89 -0.39 -15.02
CA ASP A 328 -30.77 -1.16 -14.45
C ASP A 328 -29.60 -0.22 -14.07
N LEU A 329 -29.37 0.84 -14.87
CA LEU A 329 -28.44 1.92 -14.54
C LEU A 329 -28.91 2.66 -13.29
N ASP A 330 -30.21 2.89 -13.16
CA ASP A 330 -30.83 3.57 -12.00
C ASP A 330 -30.51 2.83 -10.68
N LYS A 331 -30.49 1.50 -10.69
CA LYS A 331 -30.12 0.71 -9.50
C LYS A 331 -28.67 0.96 -9.06
N SER A 332 -27.75 1.01 -10.00
CA SER A 332 -26.34 1.30 -9.76
C SER A 332 -26.14 2.74 -9.29
N LEU A 333 -26.68 3.69 -10.06
CA LEU A 333 -26.52 5.11 -9.72
C LEU A 333 -27.17 5.47 -8.38
N ARG A 334 -28.27 4.85 -8.01
CA ARG A 334 -28.91 5.04 -6.70
C ARG A 334 -27.92 4.76 -5.55
N ARG A 335 -27.12 3.69 -5.65
CA ARG A 335 -26.11 3.36 -4.64
C ARG A 335 -25.01 4.42 -4.56
N LEU A 336 -24.55 4.89 -5.72
CA LEU A 336 -23.56 5.97 -5.79
C LEU A 336 -24.05 7.23 -5.10
N LEU A 337 -25.30 7.64 -5.39
CA LEU A 337 -25.91 8.83 -4.80
C LEU A 337 -26.07 8.68 -3.27
N ILE A 338 -26.51 7.50 -2.79
CA ILE A 338 -26.60 7.21 -1.35
C ILE A 338 -25.23 7.38 -0.70
N ALA A 339 -24.18 6.77 -1.25
CA ALA A 339 -22.82 6.85 -0.71
C ALA A 339 -22.31 8.31 -0.64
N ARG A 340 -22.57 9.12 -1.67
CA ARG A 340 -22.20 10.55 -1.66
C ARG A 340 -23.01 11.35 -0.64
N PHE A 341 -24.31 11.06 -0.44
CA PHE A 341 -25.11 11.67 0.64
C PHE A 341 -24.61 11.25 2.02
N GLU A 342 -24.22 9.99 2.21
CA GLU A 342 -23.62 9.51 3.45
C GLU A 342 -22.29 10.18 3.78
N LEU A 343 -21.50 10.59 2.78
CA LEU A 343 -20.27 11.38 2.95
C LEU A 343 -20.55 12.85 3.32
N GLY A 344 -21.76 13.33 3.11
CA GLY A 344 -22.14 14.75 3.25
C GLY A 344 -21.64 15.63 2.12
N ASP A 345 -21.42 15.05 0.93
CA ASP A 345 -20.84 15.73 -0.23
C ASP A 345 -21.74 16.85 -0.78
N PHE A 346 -23.06 16.74 -0.61
CA PHE A 346 -24.07 17.71 -1.01
C PHE A 346 -24.49 18.70 0.10
N ASP A 347 -23.96 18.54 1.29
CA ASP A 347 -24.41 19.29 2.45
C ASP A 347 -23.42 20.41 2.79
N SER A 348 -23.90 21.39 3.56
CA SER A 348 -23.04 22.45 4.08
C SER A 348 -21.96 21.87 5.02
N ASP A 349 -20.75 22.37 4.88
CA ASP A 349 -19.61 21.98 5.74
C ASP A 349 -19.89 22.19 7.23
N ASP A 350 -20.83 23.09 7.60
CA ASP A 350 -21.21 23.30 8.98
C ASP A 350 -21.97 22.13 9.61
N LEU A 351 -22.63 21.32 8.79
CA LEU A 351 -23.38 20.13 9.21
C LEU A 351 -22.48 18.90 9.38
N ASN A 352 -21.27 18.93 8.82
CA ASN A 352 -20.37 17.78 8.80
C ASN A 352 -19.16 18.00 9.71
N PRO A 353 -19.07 17.35 10.89
CA PRO A 353 -17.95 17.50 11.80
C PRO A 353 -16.59 17.14 11.20
N TRP A 354 -16.54 16.22 10.22
CA TRP A 354 -15.29 15.81 9.56
C TRP A 354 -14.64 16.93 8.76
N THR A 355 -15.36 17.97 8.37
CA THR A 355 -14.81 19.15 7.69
C THR A 355 -14.10 20.12 8.64
N LYS A 356 -14.19 19.90 9.95
CA LYS A 356 -13.55 20.72 10.98
C LYS A 356 -12.19 20.19 11.42
N ILE A 357 -11.73 19.05 10.87
CA ILE A 357 -10.42 18.50 11.16
C ILE A 357 -9.36 19.53 10.72
N PRO A 358 -8.44 19.94 11.61
CA PRO A 358 -7.48 21.01 11.30
C PRO A 358 -6.42 20.54 10.29
N GLU A 359 -5.97 21.45 9.42
CA GLU A 359 -4.96 21.13 8.41
C GLU A 359 -3.61 20.68 9.01
N SER A 360 -3.33 21.09 10.25
CA SER A 360 -2.10 20.72 10.97
C SER A 360 -1.98 19.22 11.31
N VAL A 361 -3.02 18.40 11.09
CA VAL A 361 -2.91 16.95 11.30
C VAL A 361 -2.11 16.25 10.20
N VAL A 362 -2.02 16.86 9.00
CA VAL A 362 -1.30 16.24 7.88
C VAL A 362 0.19 16.14 8.21
N ALA A 363 0.70 14.91 8.20
CA ALA A 363 2.08 14.57 8.54
C ALA A 363 2.54 15.17 9.89
N CYS A 364 1.65 15.26 10.87
CA CYS A 364 1.95 15.80 12.20
C CYS A 364 2.81 14.82 13.02
N ASP A 365 3.41 15.32 14.11
CA ASP A 365 4.28 14.50 14.96
C ASP A 365 3.57 13.30 15.59
N ALA A 366 2.27 13.43 15.93
CA ALA A 366 1.49 12.30 16.45
C ALA A 366 1.32 11.18 15.41
N HIS A 367 1.07 11.52 14.13
CA HIS A 367 0.99 10.55 13.05
C HIS A 367 2.34 9.91 12.74
N LYS A 368 3.42 10.71 12.77
CA LYS A 368 4.80 10.19 12.66
C LYS A 368 5.17 9.24 13.79
N GLN A 369 4.69 9.51 15.01
CA GLN A 369 4.89 8.60 16.14
C GLN A 369 4.17 7.27 15.91
N LEU A 370 2.94 7.28 15.40
CA LEU A 370 2.23 6.05 14.99
C LEU A 370 3.01 5.29 13.89
N ALA A 371 3.59 6.02 12.92
CA ALA A 371 4.40 5.39 11.88
C ALA A 371 5.66 4.72 12.45
N LEU A 372 6.32 5.36 13.43
CA LEU A 372 7.47 4.78 14.13
C LEU A 372 7.07 3.54 14.94
N ASP A 373 5.97 3.60 15.70
CA ASP A 373 5.52 2.51 16.55
C ASP A 373 5.09 1.30 15.71
N MET A 374 4.42 1.54 14.57
CA MET A 374 4.10 0.49 13.61
C MET A 374 5.36 -0.10 12.97
N ALA A 375 6.34 0.73 12.56
CA ALA A 375 7.61 0.27 12.02
C ALA A 375 8.40 -0.60 13.00
N ARG A 376 8.46 -0.22 14.27
CA ARG A 376 9.09 -1.02 15.34
C ARG A 376 8.46 -2.41 15.46
N LYS A 377 7.12 -2.47 15.50
CA LYS A 377 6.37 -3.73 15.63
C LYS A 377 6.42 -4.58 14.37
N SER A 378 6.69 -4.00 13.20
CA SER A 378 6.77 -4.72 11.93
C SER A 378 8.07 -5.50 11.75
N MET A 379 9.17 -5.12 12.42
CA MET A 379 10.48 -5.75 12.27
C MET A 379 10.46 -7.18 12.80
N VAL A 380 10.86 -8.15 11.96
CA VAL A 380 10.91 -9.57 12.35
C VAL A 380 12.35 -10.04 12.44
N LEU A 381 12.80 -10.42 13.63
CA LEU A 381 14.11 -11.06 13.83
C LEU A 381 14.02 -12.52 13.41
N LEU A 382 14.64 -12.88 12.28
CA LEU A 382 14.60 -14.23 11.73
C LEU A 382 15.68 -15.14 12.29
N MET A 383 16.87 -14.59 12.56
CA MET A 383 18.01 -15.32 13.07
C MET A 383 18.87 -14.42 13.95
N ASN A 384 19.41 -14.98 15.04
CA ASN A 384 20.33 -14.29 15.95
C ASN A 384 21.30 -15.27 16.60
N LYS A 385 22.32 -15.69 15.85
CA LYS A 385 23.35 -16.65 16.34
C LYS A 385 24.15 -16.06 17.51
N GLN A 386 24.35 -16.83 18.53
CA GLN A 386 25.17 -16.47 19.70
C GLN A 386 24.80 -15.10 20.30
N GLN A 387 23.55 -14.70 20.19
CA GLN A 387 23.07 -13.37 20.64
C GLN A 387 23.90 -12.21 20.05
N THR A 388 24.21 -12.29 18.74
CA THR A 388 24.92 -11.26 18.00
C THR A 388 24.24 -9.89 18.12
N LEU A 389 22.93 -9.87 18.04
CA LEU A 389 22.10 -8.70 18.34
C LEU A 389 21.58 -8.77 19.79
N PRO A 390 21.43 -7.62 20.46
CA PRO A 390 21.70 -6.26 20.00
C PRO A 390 23.20 -5.93 19.98
N LEU A 391 23.60 -5.06 19.03
CA LEU A 391 24.97 -4.55 18.92
C LEU A 391 25.25 -3.48 19.98
N LYS A 392 26.54 -3.31 20.33
CA LYS A 392 26.98 -2.16 21.11
C LYS A 392 27.14 -0.94 20.20
N LYS A 393 26.75 0.23 20.69
CA LYS A 393 26.75 1.49 19.92
C LYS A 393 28.14 2.06 19.62
N ASP A 394 29.16 1.65 20.38
CA ASP A 394 30.54 2.16 20.31
C ASP A 394 31.49 1.33 19.41
N GLN A 395 31.02 0.22 18.83
CA GLN A 395 31.85 -0.63 17.99
C GLN A 395 31.99 -0.07 16.55
N LYS A 396 33.06 -0.49 15.87
CA LYS A 396 33.31 -0.12 14.47
C LYS A 396 32.42 -0.93 13.55
N ILE A 397 31.57 -0.24 12.80
CA ILE A 397 30.57 -0.83 11.93
C ILE A 397 30.76 -0.33 10.51
N ALA A 398 30.77 -1.24 9.53
CA ALA A 398 30.58 -0.92 8.13
C ALA A 398 29.12 -1.22 7.74
N VAL A 399 28.45 -0.27 7.10
CA VAL A 399 27.10 -0.42 6.57
C VAL A 399 27.20 -0.55 5.07
N LEU A 400 26.73 -1.66 4.52
CA LEU A 400 26.81 -2.00 3.10
C LEU A 400 25.42 -2.11 2.49
N GLY A 401 25.38 -2.00 1.16
CA GLY A 401 24.19 -2.23 0.34
C GLY A 401 23.46 -0.94 -0.04
N VAL A 402 22.92 -0.94 -1.27
CA VAL A 402 22.28 0.25 -1.85
C VAL A 402 20.99 0.65 -1.10
N ASN A 403 20.29 -0.32 -0.52
CA ASN A 403 19.09 -0.06 0.29
C ASN A 403 19.40 0.68 1.61
N ALA A 404 20.66 0.72 2.04
CA ALA A 404 21.03 1.45 3.24
C ALA A 404 20.77 2.96 3.15
N ILE A 405 20.87 3.53 1.95
CA ILE A 405 20.72 4.95 1.68
C ILE A 405 19.47 5.31 0.85
N ASP A 406 18.80 4.32 0.24
CA ASP A 406 17.60 4.57 -0.58
C ASP A 406 16.38 4.82 0.32
N SER A 407 16.10 6.10 0.59
CA SER A 407 14.96 6.52 1.42
C SER A 407 13.61 6.31 0.72
N VAL A 408 13.59 6.34 -0.63
CA VAL A 408 12.35 6.17 -1.42
C VAL A 408 11.92 4.71 -1.48
N MET A 409 12.87 3.78 -1.52
CA MET A 409 12.59 2.34 -1.41
C MET A 409 11.72 2.03 -0.19
N MET A 410 11.93 2.73 0.92
CA MET A 410 11.21 2.50 2.17
C MET A 410 9.72 2.86 2.10
N TRP A 411 9.29 3.63 1.09
CA TRP A 411 7.88 4.00 0.94
C TRP A 411 7.02 2.89 0.32
N GLY A 412 7.62 1.89 -0.33
CA GLY A 412 6.83 0.88 -1.05
C GLY A 412 6.13 1.45 -2.28
N ASN A 413 5.07 0.76 -2.74
CA ASN A 413 4.18 1.25 -3.79
C ASN A 413 2.98 2.02 -3.19
N TYR A 414 2.23 2.74 -4.01
CA TYR A 414 1.01 3.48 -3.62
C TYR A 414 1.20 4.46 -2.45
N SER A 415 2.39 5.04 -2.32
CA SER A 415 2.70 6.03 -1.28
C SER A 415 2.34 7.46 -1.67
N GLY A 416 2.18 8.31 -0.67
CA GLY A 416 2.38 9.76 -0.79
C GLY A 416 3.86 10.12 -0.64
N PHE A 417 4.14 11.39 -0.38
CA PHE A 417 5.49 11.89 -0.12
C PHE A 417 5.65 12.13 1.37
N ALA A 418 6.63 11.47 1.98
CA ALA A 418 7.02 11.79 3.35
C ALA A 418 7.66 13.18 3.42
N THR A 419 7.34 13.94 4.44
CA THR A 419 8.00 15.23 4.68
C THR A 419 9.48 15.08 5.01
N ARG A 420 9.84 13.91 5.58
CA ARG A 420 11.20 13.46 5.82
C ARG A 420 11.22 11.95 5.99
N THR A 421 12.19 11.28 5.39
CA THR A 421 12.43 9.85 5.59
C THR A 421 13.78 9.64 6.26
N ILE A 422 13.82 8.77 7.26
CA ILE A 422 15.08 8.34 7.90
C ILE A 422 15.50 7.02 7.24
N SER A 423 16.57 7.06 6.45
CA SER A 423 17.12 5.86 5.81
C SER A 423 17.74 4.91 6.85
N ALA A 424 18.01 3.66 6.46
CA ALA A 424 18.66 2.70 7.34
C ALA A 424 20.03 3.20 7.83
N LEU A 425 20.85 3.77 6.93
CA LEU A 425 22.14 4.36 7.29
C LEU A 425 21.98 5.52 8.28
N GLU A 426 21.08 6.45 8.00
CA GLU A 426 20.85 7.61 8.88
C GLU A 426 20.40 7.15 10.27
N GLY A 427 19.47 6.20 10.37
CA GLY A 427 19.03 5.64 11.64
C GLY A 427 20.17 4.99 12.42
N ILE A 428 21.01 4.19 11.75
CA ILE A 428 22.19 3.56 12.37
C ILE A 428 23.17 4.63 12.84
N GLN A 429 23.45 5.67 12.04
CA GLN A 429 24.39 6.74 12.41
C GLN A 429 23.87 7.65 13.53
N GLN A 430 22.59 7.77 13.73
CA GLN A 430 22.01 8.46 14.89
C GLN A 430 22.37 7.79 16.21
N LEU A 431 22.52 6.46 16.23
CA LEU A 431 22.86 5.67 17.41
C LEU A 431 24.35 5.27 17.46
N ALA A 432 25.02 5.15 16.31
CA ALA A 432 26.42 4.80 16.15
C ALA A 432 27.08 5.71 15.09
N PRO A 433 27.45 6.97 15.45
CA PRO A 433 27.92 7.98 14.49
C PRO A 433 29.20 7.58 13.74
N GLN A 434 29.99 6.65 14.27
CA GLN A 434 31.21 6.12 13.63
C GLN A 434 30.90 5.08 12.53
N ALA A 435 29.65 4.65 12.33
CA ALA A 435 29.30 3.72 11.27
C ALA A 435 29.56 4.33 9.88
N ARG A 436 30.30 3.57 9.05
CA ARG A 436 30.71 4.04 7.71
C ARG A 436 29.89 3.34 6.63
N TYR A 437 29.43 4.11 5.66
CA TYR A 437 28.76 3.56 4.49
C TYR A 437 29.77 3.13 3.41
N ILE A 438 29.48 2.02 2.77
CA ILE A 438 30.20 1.47 1.63
C ILE A 438 29.13 0.91 0.68
N SER A 439 29.11 1.31 -0.60
CA SER A 439 28.05 0.92 -1.52
C SER A 439 27.95 -0.61 -1.72
N GLY A 440 29.06 -1.31 -1.75
CA GLY A 440 29.10 -2.75 -1.98
C GLY A 440 28.66 -3.13 -3.38
N CYS A 441 27.72 -4.07 -3.50
CA CYS A 441 27.07 -4.44 -4.75
C CYS A 441 25.69 -3.78 -4.91
N GLY A 442 25.15 -3.77 -6.14
CA GLY A 442 23.77 -3.41 -6.42
C GLY A 442 22.79 -4.50 -5.99
N LEU A 443 21.51 -4.32 -6.29
CA LEU A 443 20.47 -5.28 -5.89
C LEU A 443 20.55 -6.59 -6.66
N THR A 444 20.64 -6.53 -7.99
CA THR A 444 20.62 -7.71 -8.88
C THR A 444 21.99 -8.00 -9.51
N ARG A 445 22.86 -7.00 -9.57
CA ARG A 445 24.17 -7.05 -10.24
C ARG A 445 25.26 -6.57 -9.29
N ASN A 446 26.52 -6.84 -9.63
CA ASN A 446 27.66 -6.35 -8.85
C ASN A 446 27.84 -4.83 -8.96
N GLU A 447 27.32 -4.22 -10.04
CA GLU A 447 27.38 -2.78 -10.22
C GLU A 447 26.39 -2.06 -9.29
N ALA A 448 26.93 -1.04 -8.63
CA ALA A 448 26.17 -0.06 -7.86
C ALA A 448 26.44 1.35 -8.38
N PHE A 449 25.62 2.32 -7.98
CA PHE A 449 25.77 3.71 -8.39
C PHE A 449 25.96 4.59 -7.15
N GLU A 450 27.04 5.36 -7.14
CA GLU A 450 27.34 6.35 -6.11
C GLU A 450 27.02 7.75 -6.63
N SER A 451 26.27 8.53 -5.85
CA SER A 451 25.99 9.92 -6.19
C SER A 451 27.23 10.77 -6.08
N ARG A 452 27.44 11.65 -7.07
CA ARG A 452 28.42 12.75 -7.08
C ARG A 452 27.76 14.10 -6.86
N PHE A 453 26.50 14.14 -6.48
CA PHE A 453 25.77 15.39 -6.24
C PHE A 453 26.46 16.29 -5.20
N GLY A 454 27.11 15.70 -4.20
CA GLY A 454 27.90 16.42 -3.21
C GLY A 454 29.10 17.20 -3.74
N GLU A 455 29.55 16.93 -4.99
CA GLU A 455 30.63 17.64 -5.69
C GLU A 455 30.12 18.83 -6.52
N LEU A 456 28.80 19.12 -6.47
CA LEU A 456 28.20 20.30 -7.08
C LEU A 456 28.38 21.55 -6.23
N GLN A 457 28.60 22.66 -6.92
CA GLN A 457 28.65 24.00 -6.33
C GLN A 457 27.63 24.90 -7.02
N THR A 458 26.87 25.65 -6.21
CA THR A 458 25.95 26.68 -6.72
C THR A 458 26.71 27.78 -7.45
N PRO A 459 26.06 28.60 -8.28
CA PRO A 459 26.69 29.75 -8.94
C PRO A 459 27.36 30.76 -7.98
N LYS A 460 26.93 30.76 -6.70
CA LYS A 460 27.49 31.62 -5.64
C LYS A 460 28.60 30.95 -4.82
N GLY A 461 29.02 29.73 -5.20
CA GLY A 461 30.12 28.99 -4.55
C GLY A 461 29.70 28.15 -3.33
N GLY A 462 28.40 28.08 -2.97
CA GLY A 462 27.90 27.15 -1.95
C GLY A 462 27.75 25.74 -2.49
N GLN A 463 27.67 24.70 -1.61
CA GLN A 463 27.46 23.34 -2.01
C GLN A 463 26.06 23.12 -2.63
N GLY A 464 25.99 22.34 -3.70
CA GLY A 464 24.74 21.87 -4.30
C GLY A 464 24.35 22.59 -5.58
N MET A 465 23.07 22.56 -5.91
CA MET A 465 22.46 23.09 -7.13
C MET A 465 21.41 24.16 -6.78
N GLN A 466 21.50 25.34 -7.40
CA GLN A 466 20.51 26.41 -7.24
C GLN A 466 19.37 26.21 -8.24
N VAL A 467 18.14 26.38 -7.78
CA VAL A 467 16.92 26.36 -8.60
C VAL A 467 16.26 27.72 -8.56
N THR A 468 15.84 28.22 -9.72
CA THR A 468 15.05 29.44 -9.89
C THR A 468 13.72 29.11 -10.53
N TYR A 469 12.60 29.48 -9.89
CA TYR A 469 11.24 29.15 -10.34
C TYR A 469 10.53 30.35 -10.94
N TYR A 470 9.69 30.10 -11.95
CA TYR A 470 8.85 31.08 -12.66
C TYR A 470 7.43 30.55 -12.81
N ASN A 471 6.39 31.38 -12.54
CA ASN A 471 4.99 31.05 -12.78
C ASN A 471 4.57 31.28 -14.25
N ASN A 472 5.38 30.79 -15.16
CA ASN A 472 5.12 30.75 -16.62
C ASN A 472 5.97 29.64 -17.25
N THR A 473 5.66 29.25 -18.47
CA THR A 473 6.35 28.17 -19.19
C THR A 473 7.57 28.63 -20.00
N GLU A 474 7.87 29.95 -20.02
CA GLU A 474 8.94 30.53 -20.83
C GLU A 474 10.21 30.85 -20.03
N MET A 475 10.25 30.62 -18.70
CA MET A 475 11.38 31.01 -17.83
C MET A 475 11.72 32.50 -17.89
N LYS A 476 10.71 33.37 -18.04
CA LYS A 476 10.89 34.81 -18.23
C LYS A 476 10.30 35.64 -17.09
N GLY A 477 10.77 36.87 -16.99
CA GLY A 477 10.31 37.84 -15.99
C GLY A 477 10.98 37.67 -14.64
N ALA A 478 10.34 38.20 -13.59
CA ALA A 478 10.85 38.12 -12.24
C ALA A 478 10.67 36.70 -11.69
N PRO A 479 11.69 36.10 -11.08
CA PRO A 479 11.56 34.80 -10.40
C PRO A 479 10.54 34.89 -9.26
N VAL A 480 9.78 33.80 -9.07
CA VAL A 480 8.87 33.65 -7.92
C VAL A 480 9.67 33.39 -6.65
N THR A 481 10.59 32.43 -6.73
CA THR A 481 11.45 32.04 -5.61
C THR A 481 12.69 31.30 -6.11
N THR A 482 13.65 31.11 -5.21
CA THR A 482 14.84 30.28 -5.44
C THR A 482 15.00 29.28 -4.31
N ALA A 483 15.56 28.11 -4.62
CA ALA A 483 15.92 27.08 -3.65
C ALA A 483 17.30 26.52 -3.93
N ASN A 484 17.95 25.93 -2.92
CA ASN A 484 19.20 25.21 -3.09
C ASN A 484 18.99 23.74 -2.67
N PHE A 485 19.45 22.82 -3.51
CA PHE A 485 19.46 21.40 -3.23
C PHE A 485 20.88 20.93 -2.96
N THR A 486 21.12 20.27 -1.84
CA THR A 486 22.42 19.71 -1.45
C THR A 486 22.50 18.19 -1.57
N ALA A 487 21.40 17.58 -2.01
CA ALA A 487 21.25 16.15 -2.27
C ALA A 487 20.57 15.94 -3.63
N PRO A 488 20.60 14.73 -4.21
CA PRO A 488 19.94 14.43 -5.47
C PRO A 488 18.50 14.93 -5.50
N ILE A 489 18.10 15.49 -6.63
CA ILE A 489 16.78 16.11 -6.79
C ILE A 489 15.75 15.04 -7.07
N MET A 490 14.65 15.07 -6.31
CA MET A 490 13.45 14.28 -6.56
C MET A 490 12.25 15.08 -6.10
N LEU A 491 11.67 15.82 -7.03
CA LEU A 491 10.52 16.67 -6.82
C LEU A 491 9.30 16.07 -7.53
N SER A 492 8.18 16.13 -6.85
CA SER A 492 6.91 15.75 -7.44
C SER A 492 5.80 16.61 -6.84
N ASN A 493 4.83 17.02 -7.66
CA ASN A 493 3.66 17.69 -7.12
C ASN A 493 2.66 16.71 -6.48
N GLY A 494 2.79 15.42 -6.72
CA GLY A 494 1.91 14.38 -6.15
C GLY A 494 0.43 14.70 -6.29
N GLY A 495 0.06 15.53 -7.29
CA GLY A 495 -1.28 16.04 -7.52
C GLY A 495 -1.62 17.36 -6.81
N ASN A 496 -0.96 17.71 -5.71
CA ASN A 496 -1.37 18.87 -4.90
C ASN A 496 -0.23 19.60 -4.15
N THR A 497 1.02 19.23 -4.38
CA THR A 497 2.17 19.82 -3.69
C THR A 497 2.97 20.69 -4.66
N VAL A 498 3.11 21.96 -4.38
CA VAL A 498 3.97 22.87 -5.16
C VAL A 498 5.45 22.52 -4.98
N PHE A 499 6.28 22.74 -6.00
CA PHE A 499 7.73 22.48 -5.93
C PHE A 499 8.46 23.40 -4.94
N ALA A 500 7.93 24.62 -4.75
CA ALA A 500 8.41 25.54 -3.74
C ALA A 500 7.29 26.54 -3.36
N PRO A 501 7.37 27.22 -2.21
CA PRO A 501 6.39 28.23 -1.82
C PRO A 501 6.21 29.32 -2.88
N GLY A 502 4.94 29.56 -3.26
CA GLY A 502 4.57 30.56 -4.28
C GLY A 502 4.63 30.07 -5.72
N VAL A 503 5.16 28.88 -5.99
CA VAL A 503 5.16 28.27 -7.33
C VAL A 503 3.78 27.65 -7.59
N ASN A 504 3.27 27.83 -8.81
CA ASN A 504 2.02 27.23 -9.24
C ASN A 504 2.12 25.69 -9.25
N LEU A 505 0.98 24.99 -9.21
CA LEU A 505 0.91 23.55 -9.45
C LEU A 505 1.15 23.22 -10.93
N GLU A 506 0.66 24.06 -11.81
CA GLU A 506 0.73 23.95 -13.28
C GLU A 506 1.15 25.28 -13.92
N GLY A 507 1.58 25.24 -15.17
CA GLY A 507 1.97 26.45 -15.90
C GLY A 507 3.20 27.13 -15.29
N PHE A 508 4.16 26.38 -14.79
CA PHE A 508 5.40 26.90 -14.20
C PHE A 508 6.64 26.34 -14.89
N SER A 509 7.77 26.95 -14.61
CA SER A 509 9.07 26.46 -15.08
C SER A 509 10.15 26.67 -14.02
N ALA A 510 11.22 25.92 -14.17
CA ALA A 510 12.39 26.00 -13.30
C ALA A 510 13.69 25.96 -14.11
N LYS A 511 14.64 26.78 -13.69
CA LYS A 511 16.02 26.76 -14.17
C LYS A 511 16.93 26.34 -13.03
N LEU A 512 17.67 25.25 -13.22
CA LEU A 512 18.60 24.73 -12.23
C LEU A 512 20.03 24.95 -12.73
N GLU A 513 20.90 25.42 -11.84
CA GLU A 513 22.28 25.76 -12.19
C GLU A 513 23.28 25.31 -11.12
N ALA A 514 24.35 24.67 -11.55
CA ALA A 514 25.48 24.29 -10.70
C ALA A 514 26.77 24.21 -11.51
N THR A 515 27.91 24.16 -10.79
CA THR A 515 29.20 23.77 -11.35
C THR A 515 29.61 22.45 -10.74
N PHE A 516 29.79 21.42 -11.54
CA PHE A 516 30.33 20.12 -11.13
C PHE A 516 31.86 20.18 -11.16
N ILE A 517 32.52 19.85 -10.08
CA ILE A 517 33.98 19.81 -9.95
C ILE A 517 34.39 18.43 -9.47
N PRO A 518 34.64 17.47 -10.39
CA PRO A 518 35.03 16.12 -10.01
C PRO A 518 36.30 16.10 -9.18
N THR A 519 36.37 15.25 -8.19
CA THR A 519 37.56 15.05 -7.35
C THR A 519 38.55 14.07 -7.96
N ARG A 520 38.16 13.33 -9.01
CA ARG A 520 38.97 12.35 -9.74
C ARG A 520 38.60 12.26 -11.21
N ASP A 521 39.53 11.71 -12.02
CA ASP A 521 39.22 11.33 -13.41
C ASP A 521 38.33 10.10 -13.40
N GLU A 522 37.11 10.22 -13.95
CA GLU A 522 36.17 9.13 -14.00
C GLU A 522 35.13 9.29 -15.12
N THR A 523 34.35 8.26 -15.38
CA THR A 523 33.13 8.39 -16.18
C THR A 523 31.95 8.53 -15.23
N VAL A 524 31.17 9.60 -15.41
CA VAL A 524 29.94 9.84 -14.67
C VAL A 524 28.74 9.66 -15.56
N ILE A 525 27.61 9.37 -14.91
CA ILE A 525 26.30 9.21 -15.55
C ILE A 525 25.41 10.35 -15.06
N PHE A 526 25.02 11.22 -15.97
CA PHE A 526 23.96 12.19 -15.72
C PHE A 526 22.62 11.47 -15.85
N ASN A 527 21.90 11.32 -14.74
CA ASN A 527 20.59 10.69 -14.69
C ASN A 527 19.53 11.76 -14.48
N ILE A 528 18.66 11.97 -15.47
CA ILE A 528 17.61 12.99 -15.41
C ILE A 528 16.27 12.39 -15.81
N ASN A 529 15.24 12.75 -15.04
CA ASN A 529 13.86 12.32 -15.27
C ASN A 529 12.94 13.53 -15.12
N GLY A 530 11.94 13.65 -15.96
CA GLY A 530 10.98 14.73 -15.89
C GLY A 530 9.62 14.38 -16.50
N ASP A 531 8.63 15.06 -16.04
CA ASP A 531 7.28 15.22 -16.59
C ASP A 531 6.98 16.73 -16.51
N ASP A 532 6.73 17.47 -17.52
CA ASP A 532 6.57 17.35 -18.96
C ASP A 532 7.88 17.46 -19.77
N LYS A 533 8.46 18.70 -19.80
CA LYS A 533 9.64 19.04 -20.61
C LYS A 533 10.86 19.20 -19.72
N VAL A 534 11.92 18.49 -20.06
CA VAL A 534 13.20 18.65 -19.37
C VAL A 534 14.36 18.64 -20.38
N ARG A 535 15.34 19.49 -20.14
CA ARG A 535 16.58 19.58 -20.93
C ARG A 535 17.75 19.70 -19.97
N LEU A 536 18.83 18.97 -20.27
CA LEU A 536 20.09 19.03 -19.54
C LEU A 536 21.21 19.54 -20.46
N LEU A 537 21.88 20.58 -20.01
CA LEU A 537 23.03 21.16 -20.70
C LEU A 537 24.28 21.03 -19.82
N VAL A 538 25.41 20.73 -20.47
CA VAL A 538 26.75 20.77 -19.85
C VAL A 538 27.64 21.69 -20.68
N ASP A 539 28.22 22.72 -20.06
CA ASP A 539 29.02 23.76 -20.70
C ASP A 539 28.32 24.49 -21.88
N GLY A 540 26.99 24.45 -21.87
CA GLY A 540 26.14 25.03 -22.91
C GLY A 540 25.69 24.05 -24.00
N ASP A 541 26.28 22.87 -24.06
CA ASP A 541 25.88 21.82 -25.00
C ASP A 541 24.71 21.01 -24.42
N THR A 542 23.62 20.86 -25.16
CA THR A 542 22.49 20.04 -24.77
C THR A 542 22.83 18.57 -24.88
N ILE A 543 22.97 17.87 -23.75
CA ILE A 543 23.29 16.44 -23.70
C ILE A 543 22.06 15.55 -23.54
N VAL A 544 20.96 16.09 -23.02
CA VAL A 544 19.64 15.45 -22.96
C VAL A 544 18.56 16.46 -23.36
N ASP A 545 17.71 16.09 -24.30
CA ASP A 545 16.59 16.91 -24.79
C ASP A 545 15.29 16.08 -24.77
N ILE A 546 14.49 16.25 -23.71
CA ILE A 546 13.15 15.67 -23.56
C ILE A 546 12.16 16.83 -23.56
N TRP A 547 12.03 17.52 -24.73
CA TRP A 547 11.21 18.72 -24.84
C TRP A 547 9.83 18.39 -25.44
N ARG A 548 9.08 17.48 -24.72
CA ARG A 548 7.78 16.99 -25.16
C ARG A 548 6.85 16.81 -23.98
N VAL A 549 5.60 17.31 -24.09
CA VAL A 549 4.53 17.01 -23.14
C VAL A 549 4.01 15.60 -23.40
N ARG A 550 4.04 14.72 -22.43
CA ARG A 550 3.52 13.34 -22.53
C ARG A 550 2.73 12.85 -21.33
N GLN A 551 2.51 13.67 -20.32
CA GLN A 551 1.81 13.30 -19.07
C GLN A 551 2.31 11.96 -18.47
N ARG A 552 3.60 11.74 -18.54
CA ARG A 552 4.30 10.61 -17.91
C ARG A 552 5.77 10.95 -17.69
N ILE A 553 6.34 10.41 -16.62
CA ILE A 553 7.78 10.54 -16.36
C ILE A 553 8.57 9.96 -17.54
N GLN A 554 9.46 10.74 -18.08
CA GLN A 554 10.44 10.38 -19.10
C GLN A 554 11.83 10.56 -18.50
N GLY A 555 12.77 9.70 -18.83
CA GLY A 555 14.13 9.77 -18.31
C GLY A 555 15.18 9.49 -19.36
N ALA A 556 16.37 9.97 -19.10
CA ALA A 556 17.57 9.67 -19.88
C ALA A 556 18.78 9.56 -18.96
N GLN A 557 19.70 8.69 -19.35
CA GLN A 557 21.03 8.56 -18.76
C GLN A 557 22.06 8.92 -19.82
N LYS A 558 23.04 9.73 -19.44
CA LYS A 558 24.12 10.14 -20.34
C LYS A 558 25.47 9.96 -19.66
N GLU A 559 26.30 9.08 -20.19
CA GLU A 559 27.67 8.91 -19.74
C GLU A 559 28.58 10.03 -20.27
N MET A 560 29.49 10.50 -19.43
CA MET A 560 30.50 11.50 -19.80
C MET A 560 31.79 11.26 -19.00
N ALA A 561 32.91 11.23 -19.69
CA ALA A 561 34.24 11.22 -19.07
C ALA A 561 34.57 12.63 -18.53
N VAL A 562 34.94 12.71 -17.25
CA VAL A 562 35.27 13.98 -16.57
C VAL A 562 36.68 13.95 -16.00
N LYS A 563 37.27 15.12 -15.82
CA LYS A 563 38.63 15.29 -15.31
C LYS A 563 38.65 15.92 -13.93
N ALA A 564 39.49 15.43 -13.06
CA ALA A 564 39.68 15.96 -11.69
C ALA A 564 39.98 17.45 -11.71
N GLY A 565 39.26 18.24 -10.92
CA GLY A 565 39.40 19.67 -10.79
C GLY A 565 38.92 20.51 -11.98
N GLN A 566 38.52 19.88 -13.10
CA GLN A 566 37.89 20.60 -14.21
C GLN A 566 36.48 21.04 -13.82
N LYS A 567 36.10 22.24 -14.23
CA LYS A 567 34.77 22.80 -13.96
C LYS A 567 33.84 22.49 -15.13
N TYR A 568 32.71 21.87 -14.84
CA TYR A 568 31.63 21.59 -15.79
C TYR A 568 30.39 22.37 -15.37
N ARG A 569 29.92 23.28 -16.19
CA ARG A 569 28.69 24.04 -15.90
C ARG A 569 27.48 23.22 -16.23
N ILE A 570 26.67 22.90 -15.22
CA ILE A 570 25.42 22.12 -15.36
C ILE A 570 24.26 23.10 -15.37
N GLN A 571 23.38 22.97 -16.35
CA GLN A 571 22.12 23.69 -16.43
C GLN A 571 21.00 22.70 -16.76
N ILE A 572 19.89 22.77 -16.01
CA ILE A 572 18.66 22.04 -16.28
C ILE A 572 17.55 23.06 -16.53
N GLU A 573 16.82 22.88 -17.62
CA GLU A 573 15.59 23.59 -17.93
C GLU A 573 14.41 22.63 -17.78
N TYR A 574 13.42 23.01 -16.95
CA TYR A 574 12.23 22.25 -16.67
C TYR A 574 10.97 23.09 -16.92
N VAL A 575 9.96 22.52 -17.58
CA VAL A 575 8.67 23.16 -17.81
C VAL A 575 7.57 22.19 -17.47
N GLN A 576 6.69 22.63 -16.58
CA GLN A 576 5.42 21.98 -16.27
C GLN A 576 4.29 22.74 -16.94
N GLU A 577 3.56 22.09 -17.86
CA GLU A 577 2.42 22.70 -18.54
C GLU A 577 1.11 22.40 -17.80
N ASN A 578 0.84 21.13 -17.54
CA ASN A 578 -0.39 20.72 -16.85
C ASN A 578 -0.27 19.33 -16.22
N GLY A 579 -1.14 19.04 -15.25
CA GLY A 579 -1.24 17.72 -14.61
C GLY A 579 -0.13 17.40 -13.63
N PHE A 580 0.32 16.15 -13.65
CA PHE A 580 1.36 15.65 -12.77
C PHE A 580 2.72 16.27 -13.10
N ALA A 581 3.45 16.72 -12.10
CA ALA A 581 4.80 17.24 -12.23
C ALA A 581 5.82 16.35 -11.54
N PHE A 582 6.92 16.06 -12.21
CA PHE A 582 8.06 15.34 -11.67
C PHE A 582 9.38 15.87 -12.22
N LEU A 583 10.38 16.03 -11.34
CA LEU A 583 11.75 16.33 -11.72
C LEU A 583 12.73 15.54 -10.84
N GLY A 584 13.50 14.64 -11.46
CA GLY A 584 14.59 13.90 -10.84
C GLY A 584 15.92 14.21 -11.50
N PHE A 585 16.98 14.41 -10.71
CA PHE A 585 18.34 14.60 -11.22
C PHE A 585 19.40 14.15 -10.23
N ASP A 586 20.38 13.38 -10.76
CA ASP A 586 21.61 13.01 -10.05
C ASP A 586 22.78 12.88 -11.02
N ILE A 587 23.99 13.09 -10.53
CA ILE A 587 25.24 12.71 -11.22
C ILE A 587 25.77 11.49 -10.49
N GLN A 588 25.92 10.39 -11.19
CA GLN A 588 26.25 9.09 -10.60
C GLN A 588 27.56 8.56 -11.16
N HIS A 589 28.32 7.87 -10.34
CA HIS A 589 29.46 7.07 -10.72
C HIS A 589 29.11 5.60 -10.54
N LYS A 590 29.39 4.79 -11.57
CA LYS A 590 29.20 3.35 -11.52
C LYS A 590 30.38 2.71 -10.79
N VAL A 591 30.09 1.95 -9.75
CA VAL A 591 31.08 1.17 -8.97
C VAL A 591 30.79 -0.32 -9.12
N ALA A 592 31.82 -1.11 -9.25
CA ALA A 592 31.74 -2.55 -9.27
C ALA A 592 32.98 -3.11 -8.55
N PRO A 593 33.07 -2.93 -7.21
CA PRO A 593 34.27 -3.30 -6.49
C PRO A 593 34.51 -4.81 -6.55
N THR A 594 35.75 -5.19 -6.73
CA THR A 594 36.18 -6.56 -6.50
C THR A 594 36.05 -6.90 -5.00
N HIS A 595 35.96 -8.15 -4.66
CA HIS A 595 35.93 -8.61 -3.25
C HIS A 595 37.11 -8.09 -2.43
N GLN A 596 38.32 -7.99 -3.05
CA GLN A 596 39.51 -7.47 -2.39
C GLN A 596 39.38 -5.97 -2.10
N GLU A 597 38.93 -5.19 -3.06
CA GLU A 597 38.70 -3.75 -2.88
C GLU A 597 37.63 -3.47 -1.82
N LEU A 598 36.55 -4.26 -1.84
CA LEU A 598 35.48 -4.13 -0.86
C LEU A 598 35.97 -4.43 0.57
N LEU A 599 36.77 -5.49 0.77
CA LEU A 599 37.38 -5.79 2.04
C LEU A 599 38.36 -4.70 2.49
N ALA A 600 39.14 -4.13 1.58
CA ALA A 600 40.05 -3.01 1.87
C ALA A 600 39.27 -1.75 2.32
N GLN A 601 38.12 -1.45 1.69
CA GLN A 601 37.22 -0.36 2.12
C GLN A 601 36.61 -0.60 3.50
N ILE A 602 36.19 -1.84 3.81
CA ILE A 602 35.66 -2.22 5.13
C ILE A 602 36.75 -2.06 6.21
N GLY A 603 37.99 -2.38 5.88
CA GLY A 603 39.14 -2.20 6.76
C GLY A 603 39.01 -2.92 8.09
N ASP A 604 39.20 -2.17 9.20
CA ASP A 604 39.19 -2.70 10.56
C ASP A 604 37.80 -2.89 11.19
N ALA A 605 36.72 -2.59 10.48
CA ALA A 605 35.39 -2.89 10.98
C ALA A 605 35.17 -4.41 11.03
N GLU A 606 34.93 -4.92 12.23
CA GLU A 606 34.68 -6.36 12.46
C GLU A 606 33.24 -6.74 12.16
N THR A 607 32.31 -5.77 12.31
CA THR A 607 30.87 -5.93 12.11
C THR A 607 30.43 -5.23 10.84
N VAL A 608 29.69 -5.97 10.01
CA VAL A 608 29.08 -5.48 8.77
C VAL A 608 27.57 -5.61 8.88
N ILE A 609 26.86 -4.49 8.66
CA ILE A 609 25.42 -4.47 8.48
C ILE A 609 25.16 -4.35 6.98
N PHE A 610 24.68 -5.41 6.35
CA PHE A 610 24.34 -5.43 4.93
C PHE A 610 22.83 -5.20 4.77
N VAL A 611 22.45 -4.03 4.25
CA VAL A 611 21.05 -3.67 3.98
C VAL A 611 20.75 -3.95 2.51
N GLY A 612 20.12 -5.07 2.26
CA GLY A 612 19.88 -5.62 0.92
C GLY A 612 18.45 -6.14 0.74
N GLY A 613 18.30 -7.21 -0.02
CA GLY A 613 17.03 -7.77 -0.44
C GLY A 613 16.64 -7.28 -1.83
N ILE A 614 15.40 -6.82 -2.01
CA ILE A 614 14.90 -6.25 -3.25
C ILE A 614 14.31 -4.86 -3.00
N SER A 615 13.56 -4.31 -3.97
CA SER A 615 12.94 -2.99 -3.81
C SER A 615 11.63 -2.90 -4.59
N PRO A 616 10.76 -1.91 -4.29
CA PRO A 616 9.55 -1.64 -5.06
C PRO A 616 9.80 -1.28 -6.55
N LYS A 617 11.06 -1.09 -6.93
CA LYS A 617 11.46 -0.91 -8.34
C LYS A 617 11.59 -2.24 -9.11
N LEU A 618 11.61 -3.37 -8.39
CA LEU A 618 11.75 -4.72 -8.94
C LEU A 618 10.47 -5.54 -8.83
N GLU A 619 9.67 -5.31 -7.77
CA GLU A 619 8.39 -5.99 -7.56
C GLU A 619 7.24 -4.98 -7.42
N GLY A 620 6.07 -5.28 -7.99
CA GLY A 620 4.89 -4.42 -7.94
C GLY A 620 3.93 -4.68 -9.09
N GLU A 621 3.04 -3.74 -9.32
CA GLU A 621 1.96 -3.82 -10.29
C GLU A 621 2.44 -3.50 -11.72
N GLU A 622 2.29 -4.46 -12.66
CA GLU A 622 2.54 -4.30 -14.11
C GLU A 622 3.84 -3.56 -14.47
N MET A 623 4.91 -3.91 -13.83
CA MET A 623 6.19 -3.22 -14.03
C MET A 623 6.94 -3.72 -15.27
N ARG A 624 7.65 -2.82 -15.93
CA ARG A 624 8.64 -3.17 -16.93
C ARG A 624 10.00 -3.36 -16.26
N VAL A 625 10.28 -4.59 -15.83
CA VAL A 625 11.54 -4.97 -15.20
C VAL A 625 12.26 -5.97 -16.10
N ASP A 626 13.49 -5.62 -16.51
CA ASP A 626 14.40 -6.47 -17.30
C ASP A 626 15.58 -6.89 -16.42
N GLU A 627 15.30 -7.71 -15.42
CA GLU A 627 16.28 -8.21 -14.46
C GLU A 627 16.06 -9.71 -14.24
N GLU A 628 17.15 -10.45 -14.06
CA GLU A 628 17.09 -11.89 -13.76
C GLU A 628 16.32 -12.13 -12.45
N GLY A 629 15.36 -13.06 -12.50
CA GLY A 629 14.50 -13.38 -11.35
C GLY A 629 13.20 -12.58 -11.28
N PHE A 630 12.93 -11.69 -12.27
CA PHE A 630 11.73 -10.84 -12.31
C PHE A 630 11.04 -10.88 -13.67
N LYS A 631 9.71 -10.64 -13.69
CA LYS A 631 8.92 -10.54 -14.91
C LYS A 631 7.63 -9.75 -14.66
N GLY A 632 7.48 -8.59 -15.29
CA GLY A 632 6.23 -7.83 -15.30
C GLY A 632 5.79 -7.28 -13.93
N GLY A 633 6.70 -7.22 -12.97
CA GLY A 633 6.42 -6.87 -11.58
C GLY A 633 6.40 -8.07 -10.64
N ASP A 634 6.18 -9.29 -11.16
CA ASP A 634 6.29 -10.54 -10.40
C ASP A 634 7.73 -11.04 -10.32
N ARG A 635 7.97 -11.95 -9.40
CA ARG A 635 9.23 -12.69 -9.27
C ARG A 635 9.12 -14.04 -10.00
N THR A 636 10.19 -14.43 -10.71
CA THR A 636 10.35 -15.78 -11.25
C THR A 636 11.20 -16.66 -10.34
N SER A 637 11.96 -16.04 -9.43
CA SER A 637 12.78 -16.69 -8.41
C SER A 637 12.59 -15.97 -7.05
N ILE A 638 12.44 -16.74 -5.97
CA ILE A 638 12.36 -16.18 -4.61
C ILE A 638 13.71 -16.13 -3.89
N GLU A 639 14.76 -16.60 -4.52
CA GLU A 639 16.13 -16.54 -4.00
C GLU A 639 16.62 -15.09 -3.89
N LEU A 640 17.51 -14.83 -2.93
CA LEU A 640 18.24 -13.57 -2.86
C LEU A 640 19.10 -13.41 -4.15
N PRO A 641 19.12 -12.23 -4.80
CA PRO A 641 19.93 -12.02 -6.00
C PRO A 641 21.40 -12.41 -5.83
N LYS A 642 21.97 -13.02 -6.85
CA LYS A 642 23.29 -13.65 -6.82
C LYS A 642 24.42 -12.73 -6.32
N ALA A 643 24.45 -11.49 -6.77
CA ALA A 643 25.48 -10.52 -6.37
C ALA A 643 25.51 -10.28 -4.86
N GLN A 644 24.33 -10.17 -4.23
CA GLN A 644 24.24 -10.01 -2.78
C GLN A 644 24.66 -11.29 -2.04
N ARG A 645 24.21 -12.45 -2.52
CA ARG A 645 24.56 -13.76 -1.95
C ARG A 645 26.05 -14.01 -1.95
N GLU A 646 26.72 -13.70 -3.07
CA GLU A 646 28.19 -13.82 -3.20
C GLU A 646 28.90 -12.84 -2.28
N THR A 647 28.39 -11.62 -2.13
CA THR A 647 28.95 -10.61 -1.20
C THR A 647 28.84 -11.06 0.24
N LEU A 648 27.69 -11.57 0.68
CA LEU A 648 27.49 -12.07 2.05
C LEU A 648 28.41 -13.26 2.36
N ALA A 649 28.51 -14.20 1.43
CA ALA A 649 29.41 -15.35 1.58
C ALA A 649 30.88 -14.92 1.66
N MET A 650 31.31 -13.94 0.87
CA MET A 650 32.66 -13.37 0.90
C MET A 650 32.96 -12.69 2.25
N LEU A 651 32.04 -11.90 2.77
CA LEU A 651 32.20 -11.24 4.07
C LEU A 651 32.37 -12.26 5.20
N HIS A 652 31.54 -13.29 5.23
CA HIS A 652 31.63 -14.38 6.19
C HIS A 652 32.96 -15.11 6.07
N LYS A 653 33.39 -15.46 4.85
CA LYS A 653 34.69 -16.11 4.61
C LYS A 653 35.87 -15.25 5.05
N ALA A 654 35.75 -13.94 5.02
CA ALA A 654 36.74 -13.00 5.54
C ALA A 654 36.69 -12.82 7.06
N GLY A 655 35.87 -13.59 7.78
CA GLY A 655 35.72 -13.54 9.23
C GLY A 655 34.97 -12.30 9.75
N LYS A 656 34.21 -11.61 8.93
CA LYS A 656 33.39 -10.50 9.38
C LYS A 656 32.13 -11.03 10.07
N LYS A 657 31.67 -10.35 11.12
CA LYS A 657 30.36 -10.55 11.73
C LYS A 657 29.32 -9.88 10.83
N VAL A 658 28.40 -10.66 10.26
CA VAL A 658 27.46 -10.21 9.24
C VAL A 658 26.04 -10.15 9.77
N ILE A 659 25.45 -8.96 9.80
CA ILE A 659 24.02 -8.73 10.05
C ILE A 659 23.37 -8.43 8.70
N PHE A 660 22.47 -9.30 8.25
CA PHE A 660 21.70 -9.07 7.02
C PHE A 660 20.35 -8.47 7.33
N VAL A 661 20.07 -7.30 6.77
CA VAL A 661 18.77 -6.62 6.80
C VAL A 661 18.12 -6.86 5.47
N ASN A 662 17.11 -7.72 5.45
CA ASN A 662 16.35 -8.05 4.25
C ASN A 662 15.19 -7.07 4.07
N CYS A 663 15.26 -6.24 3.02
CA CYS A 663 14.17 -5.38 2.57
C CYS A 663 13.44 -6.06 1.40
N SER A 664 12.19 -6.40 1.58
CA SER A 664 11.34 -7.01 0.55
C SER A 664 9.87 -6.91 0.94
N GLY A 665 8.99 -6.86 -0.05
CA GLY A 665 7.52 -6.94 0.17
C GLY A 665 7.00 -8.39 0.24
N SER A 666 7.89 -9.38 0.07
CA SER A 666 7.56 -10.80 -0.05
C SER A 666 8.57 -11.70 0.67
N ALA A 667 8.27 -13.00 0.78
CA ALA A 667 9.20 -13.98 1.33
C ALA A 667 10.41 -14.19 0.42
N MET A 668 11.60 -14.38 1.03
CA MET A 668 12.86 -14.69 0.37
C MET A 668 13.38 -16.05 0.78
N ALA A 669 13.94 -16.81 -0.17
CA ALA A 669 14.67 -18.06 0.11
C ALA A 669 16.10 -17.70 0.53
N LEU A 670 16.39 -17.86 1.81
CA LEU A 670 17.64 -17.41 2.46
C LEU A 670 18.47 -18.58 3.02
N VAL A 671 18.41 -19.76 2.42
CA VAL A 671 19.14 -20.95 2.94
C VAL A 671 20.65 -20.71 3.02
N PRO A 672 21.34 -20.20 1.96
CA PRO A 672 22.78 -19.92 2.06
C PRO A 672 23.11 -18.80 3.07
N GLU A 673 22.18 -17.87 3.25
CA GLU A 673 22.34 -16.74 4.16
C GLU A 673 22.25 -17.17 5.63
N LEU A 674 21.60 -18.32 5.92
CA LEU A 674 21.66 -18.91 7.26
C LEU A 674 23.10 -19.31 7.67
N GLU A 675 23.95 -19.66 6.71
CA GLU A 675 25.36 -19.96 6.99
C GLU A 675 26.22 -18.71 7.01
N SER A 676 26.00 -17.80 6.06
CA SER A 676 26.82 -16.63 5.80
C SER A 676 26.55 -15.44 6.73
N CYS A 677 25.47 -15.46 7.50
CA CYS A 677 25.10 -14.37 8.39
C CYS A 677 25.06 -14.80 9.86
N ASP A 678 25.32 -13.86 10.76
CA ASP A 678 25.20 -14.05 12.23
C ASP A 678 23.82 -13.63 12.74
N ALA A 679 23.18 -12.66 12.08
CA ALA A 679 21.80 -12.27 12.33
C ALA A 679 21.10 -11.88 11.03
N ILE A 680 19.77 -12.11 10.97
CA ILE A 680 18.92 -11.74 9.85
C ILE A 680 17.67 -11.05 10.38
N ILE A 681 17.37 -9.86 9.86
CA ILE A 681 16.17 -9.07 10.16
C ILE A 681 15.37 -8.91 8.86
N GLN A 682 14.10 -9.29 8.88
CA GLN A 682 13.15 -8.91 7.85
C GLN A 682 12.61 -7.53 8.19
N ALA A 683 12.99 -6.52 7.38
CA ALA A 683 12.67 -5.12 7.64
C ALA A 683 11.50 -4.60 6.80
N TRP A 684 11.07 -5.37 5.77
CA TRP A 684 10.05 -4.96 4.80
C TRP A 684 10.44 -3.64 4.08
N TYR A 685 9.47 -2.82 3.68
CA TYR A 685 9.63 -1.41 3.34
C TYR A 685 9.01 -0.61 4.48
N GLY A 686 9.86 -0.05 5.34
CA GLY A 686 9.51 0.35 6.71
C GLY A 686 8.83 1.72 6.86
N GLY A 687 8.43 2.39 5.76
CA GLY A 687 7.85 3.72 5.81
C GLY A 687 8.86 4.83 6.16
N GLU A 688 8.36 6.03 6.43
CA GLU A 688 9.21 7.22 6.61
C GLU A 688 10.17 7.15 7.81
N LEU A 689 9.86 6.35 8.84
CA LEU A 689 10.68 6.18 10.04
C LEU A 689 11.25 4.76 10.20
N GLY A 690 11.18 3.95 9.14
CA GLY A 690 11.66 2.58 9.15
C GLY A 690 13.15 2.45 9.49
N GLY A 691 14.01 3.37 9.02
CA GLY A 691 15.44 3.35 9.36
C GLY A 691 15.72 3.62 10.84
N LYS A 692 14.92 4.49 11.47
CA LYS A 692 14.99 4.70 12.93
C LYS A 692 14.57 3.44 13.69
N ALA A 693 13.43 2.86 13.32
CA ALA A 693 12.93 1.61 13.94
C ALA A 693 13.94 0.47 13.79
N LEU A 694 14.54 0.32 12.61
CA LEU A 694 15.58 -0.68 12.34
C LEU A 694 16.80 -0.49 13.26
N ALA A 695 17.30 0.74 13.38
CA ALA A 695 18.43 1.04 14.24
C ALA A 695 18.12 0.72 15.71
N GLU A 696 16.94 1.10 16.20
CA GLU A 696 16.51 0.79 17.57
C GLU A 696 16.45 -0.73 17.84
N VAL A 697 16.04 -1.52 16.85
CA VAL A 697 16.12 -3.00 16.93
C VAL A 697 17.56 -3.45 16.95
N ILE A 698 18.41 -3.02 16.01
CA ILE A 698 19.80 -3.45 15.91
C ILE A 698 20.59 -3.18 17.21
N PHE A 699 20.37 -2.04 17.84
CA PHE A 699 21.09 -1.65 19.06
C PHE A 699 20.34 -1.97 20.37
N GLY A 700 19.14 -2.55 20.28
CA GLY A 700 18.38 -3.04 21.43
C GLY A 700 17.63 -1.98 22.23
N ASP A 701 17.45 -0.78 21.68
CA ASP A 701 16.57 0.24 22.23
C ASP A 701 15.08 -0.20 22.09
N TYR A 702 14.80 -1.08 21.13
CA TYR A 702 13.53 -1.78 20.97
C TYR A 702 13.76 -3.30 20.88
N ASN A 703 13.00 -4.08 21.65
CA ASN A 703 13.03 -5.53 21.58
C ASN A 703 12.10 -6.01 20.46
N PRO A 704 12.58 -6.68 19.38
CA PRO A 704 11.76 -7.10 18.26
C PRO A 704 10.61 -8.00 18.70
N SER A 705 9.43 -7.78 18.15
CA SER A 705 8.21 -8.52 18.47
C SER A 705 7.40 -8.92 17.23
N GLY A 706 7.82 -8.51 16.04
CA GLY A 706 7.17 -8.84 14.78
C GLY A 706 7.12 -10.34 14.52
N LYS A 707 6.05 -10.80 13.86
CA LYS A 707 5.82 -12.19 13.47
C LYS A 707 5.50 -12.25 11.98
N LEU A 708 6.05 -13.24 11.27
CA LEU A 708 5.83 -13.40 9.83
C LEU A 708 4.34 -13.60 9.50
N PRO A 709 3.73 -12.77 8.65
CA PRO A 709 2.37 -12.99 8.14
C PRO A 709 2.34 -13.93 6.93
N ILE A 710 3.48 -14.49 6.54
CA ILE A 710 3.66 -15.40 5.40
C ILE A 710 4.71 -16.45 5.71
N THR A 711 4.59 -17.61 5.05
CA THR A 711 5.59 -18.69 5.08
C THR A 711 6.79 -18.32 4.21
N PHE A 712 8.00 -18.47 4.74
CA PHE A 712 9.26 -18.42 3.99
C PHE A 712 9.65 -19.83 3.55
N TYR A 713 9.80 -20.04 2.27
CA TYR A 713 10.19 -21.31 1.66
C TYR A 713 11.71 -21.41 1.52
N LYS A 714 12.24 -22.62 1.42
CA LYS A 714 13.70 -22.85 1.26
C LYS A 714 14.17 -22.54 -0.15
N SER A 715 13.29 -22.69 -1.16
CA SER A 715 13.63 -22.51 -2.58
C SER A 715 12.39 -22.25 -3.40
N THR A 716 12.56 -21.64 -4.57
CA THR A 716 11.52 -21.54 -5.62
C THR A 716 10.97 -22.91 -6.00
N ASN A 717 11.79 -23.97 -5.92
CA ASN A 717 11.39 -25.34 -6.24
C ASN A 717 10.36 -25.95 -5.26
N ASP A 718 10.19 -25.36 -4.08
CA ASP A 718 9.15 -25.79 -3.12
C ASP A 718 7.74 -25.33 -3.53
N LEU A 719 7.67 -24.38 -4.47
CA LEU A 719 6.42 -23.76 -4.86
C LEU A 719 5.75 -24.51 -6.02
N PRO A 720 4.43 -24.72 -5.98
CA PRO A 720 3.67 -25.15 -7.15
C PRO A 720 3.75 -24.17 -8.32
N ASP A 721 3.19 -24.55 -9.47
CA ASP A 721 3.08 -23.64 -10.62
C ASP A 721 2.39 -22.34 -10.20
N PHE A 722 2.98 -21.18 -10.53
CA PHE A 722 2.46 -19.87 -10.17
C PHE A 722 1.04 -19.61 -10.71
N LEU A 723 0.72 -20.18 -11.86
CA LEU A 723 -0.58 -20.01 -12.51
C LEU A 723 -1.67 -20.93 -11.91
N ASP A 724 -1.29 -21.97 -11.13
CA ASP A 724 -2.26 -22.84 -10.45
C ASP A 724 -2.76 -22.16 -9.16
N TYR A 725 -4.04 -21.83 -9.11
CA TYR A 725 -4.67 -21.15 -7.97
C TYR A 725 -5.14 -22.07 -6.85
N LYS A 726 -4.98 -23.41 -7.03
CA LYS A 726 -5.30 -24.37 -5.97
C LYS A 726 -4.36 -24.20 -4.78
N MET A 727 -4.91 -24.35 -3.59
CA MET A 727 -4.15 -24.15 -2.34
C MET A 727 -3.26 -25.33 -1.96
N LYS A 728 -3.36 -26.45 -2.64
CA LYS A 728 -2.54 -27.64 -2.37
C LYS A 728 -1.06 -27.29 -2.39
N ASN A 729 -0.37 -27.69 -1.31
CA ASN A 729 1.06 -27.44 -1.09
C ASN A 729 1.47 -25.93 -1.07
N ARG A 730 0.54 -25.06 -0.65
CA ARG A 730 0.79 -23.62 -0.47
C ARG A 730 0.50 -23.18 0.95
N THR A 731 1.17 -22.16 1.41
CA THR A 731 0.99 -21.52 2.72
C THR A 731 1.16 -22.51 3.89
N TYR A 732 1.27 -22.02 5.12
CA TYR A 732 1.34 -22.88 6.30
C TYR A 732 0.14 -23.84 6.44
N ARG A 733 -0.97 -23.52 5.76
CA ARG A 733 -2.22 -24.32 5.85
C ARG A 733 -2.12 -25.64 5.10
N TYR A 734 -1.40 -25.69 3.98
CA TYR A 734 -1.36 -26.86 3.09
C TYR A 734 0.04 -27.30 2.67
N PHE A 735 1.09 -26.54 2.99
CA PHE A 735 2.47 -26.90 2.65
C PHE A 735 2.93 -28.08 3.52
N THR A 736 3.24 -29.19 2.87
CA THR A 736 3.67 -30.43 3.53
C THR A 736 5.18 -30.55 3.71
N GLY A 737 5.94 -29.64 3.09
CA GLY A 737 7.40 -29.53 3.26
C GLY A 737 7.76 -28.83 4.57
N GLU A 738 9.05 -28.71 4.81
CA GLU A 738 9.60 -27.94 5.93
C GLU A 738 9.91 -26.51 5.48
N PRO A 739 9.22 -25.49 6.00
CA PRO A 739 9.49 -24.09 5.63
C PRO A 739 10.87 -23.67 6.14
N LEU A 740 11.47 -22.64 5.50
CA LEU A 740 12.66 -21.98 6.01
C LEU A 740 12.35 -21.26 7.32
N PHE A 741 11.29 -20.44 7.31
CA PHE A 741 10.68 -19.85 8.49
C PHE A 741 9.16 -20.02 8.40
N PRO A 742 8.52 -20.56 9.44
CA PRO A 742 7.07 -20.80 9.40
C PRO A 742 6.26 -19.51 9.54
N PHE A 743 5.02 -19.52 9.08
CA PHE A 743 4.04 -18.48 9.41
C PHE A 743 3.96 -18.23 10.92
N GLY A 744 3.83 -17.00 11.34
CA GLY A 744 3.78 -16.61 12.74
C GLY A 744 5.13 -16.58 13.45
N PHE A 745 6.23 -16.92 12.77
CA PHE A 745 7.58 -16.96 13.37
C PHE A 745 8.16 -15.56 13.54
N GLY A 746 8.92 -15.37 14.62
CA GLY A 746 9.74 -14.20 14.89
C GLY A 746 10.40 -14.33 16.26
N LEU A 747 11.70 -14.02 16.32
CA LEU A 747 12.52 -14.06 17.54
C LEU A 747 12.40 -12.75 18.32
N SER A 748 12.75 -12.82 19.59
CA SER A 748 12.89 -11.69 20.51
C SER A 748 14.25 -11.72 21.19
N TYR A 749 14.66 -10.61 21.81
CA TYR A 749 15.85 -10.58 22.69
C TYR A 749 15.59 -11.18 24.07
N THR A 750 14.39 -11.72 24.29
CA THR A 750 14.02 -12.52 25.45
C THR A 750 13.39 -13.83 25.00
N ASN A 751 13.10 -14.75 25.92
CA ASN A 751 12.48 -16.02 25.62
C ASN A 751 11.15 -16.15 26.33
N PHE A 752 10.19 -16.79 25.68
CA PHE A 752 8.88 -17.06 26.25
C PHE A 752 8.61 -18.56 26.32
N GLU A 753 8.00 -18.98 27.40
CA GLU A 753 7.47 -20.34 27.57
C GLU A 753 5.94 -20.27 27.56
N ILE A 754 5.32 -21.01 26.63
CA ILE A 754 3.88 -21.12 26.52
C ILE A 754 3.46 -22.47 27.10
N GLY A 755 2.59 -22.45 28.09
CA GLY A 755 2.09 -23.63 28.78
C GLY A 755 1.10 -24.44 27.97
N LYS A 756 0.62 -25.54 28.55
CA LYS A 756 -0.43 -26.36 27.92
C LYS A 756 -1.78 -25.60 27.99
N PRO A 757 -2.49 -25.43 26.87
CA PRO A 757 -3.78 -24.74 26.87
C PRO A 757 -4.88 -25.57 27.52
N GLN A 758 -5.91 -24.87 28.01
CA GLN A 758 -7.19 -25.43 28.42
C GLN A 758 -8.29 -24.78 27.57
N TYR A 759 -9.29 -25.55 27.16
CA TYR A 759 -10.45 -25.03 26.44
C TYR A 759 -11.72 -25.27 27.21
N LYS A 760 -12.44 -24.21 27.51
CA LYS A 760 -13.71 -24.25 28.23
C LYS A 760 -14.58 -23.06 27.82
N ASP A 761 -15.86 -23.32 27.61
CA ASP A 761 -16.92 -22.31 27.36
C ASP A 761 -16.56 -21.28 26.27
N GLY A 762 -15.99 -21.78 25.15
CA GLY A 762 -15.60 -20.91 24.02
C GLY A 762 -14.33 -20.09 24.24
N LYS A 763 -13.49 -20.46 25.22
CA LYS A 763 -12.26 -19.75 25.58
C LYS A 763 -11.08 -20.71 25.71
N VAL A 764 -9.94 -20.24 25.27
CA VAL A 764 -8.64 -20.88 25.48
C VAL A 764 -7.92 -20.13 26.60
N GLU A 765 -7.58 -20.83 27.68
CA GLU A 765 -6.72 -20.31 28.75
C GLU A 765 -5.33 -20.93 28.61
N VAL A 766 -4.29 -20.09 28.68
CA VAL A 766 -2.91 -20.52 28.57
C VAL A 766 -1.99 -19.64 29.39
N SER A 767 -1.03 -20.25 30.10
CA SER A 767 0.01 -19.51 30.80
C SER A 767 1.15 -19.14 29.83
N VAL A 768 1.64 -17.90 29.97
CA VAL A 768 2.81 -17.39 29.23
C VAL A 768 3.80 -16.84 30.24
N LYS A 769 5.06 -17.25 30.14
CA LYS A 769 6.13 -16.80 31.02
C LYS A 769 7.29 -16.26 30.20
N ASN A 770 7.75 -15.08 30.54
CA ASN A 770 9.03 -14.57 30.06
C ASN A 770 10.18 -15.24 30.86
N THR A 771 10.94 -16.11 30.22
CA THR A 771 12.03 -16.85 30.85
C THR A 771 13.40 -16.20 30.67
N GLY A 772 13.44 -15.07 29.94
CA GLY A 772 14.68 -14.33 29.71
C GLY A 772 14.88 -13.18 30.68
N THR A 773 15.79 -12.27 30.30
CA THR A 773 16.28 -11.17 31.16
C THR A 773 15.80 -9.78 30.75
N LYS A 774 15.03 -9.67 29.66
CA LYS A 774 14.49 -8.41 29.15
C LYS A 774 12.96 -8.46 29.10
N GLU A 775 12.32 -7.31 29.26
CA GLU A 775 10.91 -7.18 28.94
C GLU A 775 10.68 -7.47 27.45
N GLY A 776 9.57 -8.11 27.11
CA GLY A 776 9.21 -8.41 25.74
C GLY A 776 7.71 -8.55 25.50
N LEU A 777 7.33 -8.47 24.24
CA LEU A 777 5.98 -8.70 23.76
C LEU A 777 5.96 -10.02 22.99
N GLU A 778 5.04 -10.93 23.36
CA GLU A 778 4.84 -12.19 22.63
C GLU A 778 3.43 -12.22 22.03
N THR A 779 3.32 -12.79 20.83
CA THR A 779 2.03 -13.04 20.14
C THR A 779 1.69 -14.51 20.26
N VAL A 780 0.73 -14.82 21.11
CA VAL A 780 0.19 -16.18 21.29
C VAL A 780 -0.86 -16.45 20.22
N GLN A 781 -0.66 -17.52 19.45
CA GLN A 781 -1.43 -17.90 18.28
C GLN A 781 -2.20 -19.17 18.58
N VAL A 782 -3.47 -19.21 18.16
CA VAL A 782 -4.39 -20.36 18.35
C VAL A 782 -4.80 -20.90 17.01
N TYR A 783 -4.41 -22.13 16.74
CA TYR A 783 -4.76 -22.87 15.52
C TYR A 783 -5.71 -24.01 15.86
N ILE A 784 -6.54 -24.38 14.87
CA ILE A 784 -7.42 -25.56 14.94
C ILE A 784 -7.17 -26.51 13.77
N ARG A 785 -7.54 -27.77 13.97
CA ARG A 785 -7.62 -28.79 12.92
C ARG A 785 -8.79 -29.70 13.20
N ASN A 786 -9.64 -29.95 12.21
CA ASN A 786 -10.60 -31.04 12.24
C ASN A 786 -9.86 -32.35 11.94
N THR A 787 -9.80 -33.26 12.90
CA THR A 787 -9.02 -34.51 12.76
C THR A 787 -9.64 -35.51 11.78
N ALA A 788 -10.94 -35.37 11.46
CA ALA A 788 -11.65 -36.21 10.49
C ALA A 788 -11.46 -35.74 9.04
N ASP A 789 -11.08 -34.47 8.82
CA ASP A 789 -10.90 -33.91 7.49
C ASP A 789 -9.45 -34.11 6.99
N GLN A 790 -9.24 -35.16 6.22
CA GLN A 790 -7.91 -35.51 5.72
C GLN A 790 -7.46 -34.68 4.50
N GLU A 791 -8.41 -34.05 3.80
CA GLU A 791 -8.14 -33.19 2.65
C GLU A 791 -8.10 -31.68 3.04
N GLY A 792 -8.48 -31.37 4.27
CA GLY A 792 -8.50 -30.03 4.80
C GLY A 792 -7.12 -29.51 5.17
N PRO A 793 -7.05 -28.26 5.66
CA PRO A 793 -5.80 -27.64 6.06
C PRO A 793 -5.13 -28.41 7.21
N LEU A 794 -3.81 -28.45 7.19
CA LEU A 794 -2.98 -29.03 8.27
C LEU A 794 -3.25 -28.34 9.61
N LYS A 795 -3.49 -27.05 9.57
CA LYS A 795 -3.92 -26.20 10.68
C LYS A 795 -4.44 -24.86 10.13
N THR A 796 -5.29 -24.19 10.88
CA THR A 796 -5.85 -22.89 10.51
C THR A 796 -5.86 -21.97 11.73
N LEU A 797 -5.29 -20.76 11.61
CA LEU A 797 -5.33 -19.72 12.63
C LEU A 797 -6.79 -19.29 12.89
N ARG A 798 -7.20 -19.22 14.15
CA ARG A 798 -8.56 -18.81 14.53
C ARG A 798 -8.63 -17.76 15.63
N ALA A 799 -7.49 -17.55 16.33
CA ALA A 799 -7.36 -16.48 17.31
C ALA A 799 -5.89 -16.17 17.56
N TYR A 800 -5.61 -14.97 18.06
CA TYR A 800 -4.33 -14.59 18.62
C TYR A 800 -4.50 -13.54 19.71
N SER A 801 -3.48 -13.40 20.56
CA SER A 801 -3.43 -12.35 21.57
C SER A 801 -1.99 -11.95 21.83
N GLN A 802 -1.75 -10.67 22.05
CA GLN A 802 -0.46 -10.16 22.45
C GLN A 802 -0.38 -10.02 23.96
N VAL A 803 0.75 -10.42 24.56
CA VAL A 803 1.04 -10.28 25.98
C VAL A 803 2.43 -9.67 26.18
N LYS A 804 2.49 -8.59 26.94
CA LYS A 804 3.74 -7.92 27.31
C LYS A 804 4.13 -8.33 28.71
N LEU A 805 5.33 -8.88 28.88
CA LEU A 805 5.82 -9.41 30.16
C LEU A 805 7.19 -8.85 30.50
N ALA A 806 7.36 -8.43 31.74
CA ALA A 806 8.68 -8.13 32.31
C ALA A 806 9.54 -9.39 32.40
N ALA A 807 10.85 -9.23 32.59
CA ALA A 807 11.76 -10.35 32.79
C ALA A 807 11.33 -11.23 33.99
N GLY A 808 11.17 -12.53 33.76
CA GLY A 808 10.74 -13.53 34.76
C GLY A 808 9.25 -13.54 35.08
N GLU A 809 8.47 -12.61 34.54
CA GLU A 809 7.01 -12.49 34.76
C GLU A 809 6.27 -13.62 34.04
N ALA A 810 5.18 -14.08 34.67
CA ALA A 810 4.26 -15.04 34.10
C ALA A 810 2.82 -14.55 34.25
N GLN A 811 2.01 -14.75 33.21
CA GLN A 811 0.60 -14.40 33.18
C GLN A 811 -0.23 -15.52 32.54
N THR A 812 -1.42 -15.78 33.06
CA THR A 812 -2.42 -16.58 32.33
C THR A 812 -3.28 -15.65 31.53
N ILE A 813 -3.36 -15.90 30.21
CA ILE A 813 -4.20 -15.14 29.27
C ILE A 813 -5.38 -15.97 28.84
N THR A 814 -6.47 -15.30 28.51
CA THR A 814 -7.70 -15.90 27.99
C THR A 814 -7.94 -15.38 26.59
N ILE A 815 -8.10 -16.27 25.63
CA ILE A 815 -8.32 -15.96 24.21
C ILE A 815 -9.67 -16.52 23.80
N ASP A 816 -10.52 -15.68 23.23
CA ASP A 816 -11.84 -16.09 22.76
C ASP A 816 -11.73 -17.01 21.53
N LEU A 817 -12.31 -18.18 21.65
CA LEU A 817 -12.44 -19.19 20.57
C LEU A 817 -13.86 -19.78 20.60
N PRO A 818 -14.88 -18.97 20.31
CA PRO A 818 -16.25 -19.41 20.33
C PRO A 818 -16.52 -20.44 19.24
N ARG A 819 -17.68 -21.13 19.34
CA ARG A 819 -18.03 -22.27 18.47
C ARG A 819 -17.98 -21.93 16.98
N GLU A 820 -18.35 -20.72 16.60
CA GLU A 820 -18.35 -20.22 15.23
C GLU A 820 -16.94 -20.19 14.61
N ARG A 821 -15.88 -20.08 15.42
CA ARG A 821 -14.48 -20.13 14.97
C ARG A 821 -14.05 -21.52 14.46
N PHE A 822 -14.85 -22.55 14.68
CA PHE A 822 -14.63 -23.90 14.14
C PHE A 822 -15.30 -24.12 12.78
N GLU A 823 -15.88 -23.06 12.17
CA GLU A 823 -16.44 -23.14 10.81
C GLU A 823 -15.35 -23.55 9.81
N GLY A 824 -15.68 -24.51 8.97
CA GLY A 824 -14.82 -25.00 7.88
C GLY A 824 -15.66 -25.62 6.76
N TRP A 825 -15.02 -26.00 5.68
CA TRP A 825 -15.69 -26.63 4.55
C TRP A 825 -16.14 -28.05 4.89
N ASP A 826 -17.41 -28.30 4.73
CA ASP A 826 -17.95 -29.67 4.83
C ASP A 826 -18.17 -30.25 3.43
N SER A 827 -17.31 -31.17 3.00
CA SER A 827 -17.38 -31.83 1.69
C SER A 827 -18.64 -32.66 1.47
N LYS A 828 -19.39 -32.99 2.53
CA LYS A 828 -20.65 -33.75 2.41
C LYS A 828 -21.81 -32.85 2.02
N SER A 829 -21.88 -31.68 2.56
CA SER A 829 -22.92 -30.69 2.25
C SER A 829 -22.49 -29.63 1.22
N ASN A 830 -21.20 -29.59 0.86
CA ASN A 830 -20.60 -28.54 0.02
C ASN A 830 -20.90 -27.13 0.54
N THR A 831 -20.74 -26.93 1.85
CA THR A 831 -20.98 -25.62 2.50
C THR A 831 -19.99 -25.37 3.62
N MET A 832 -19.83 -24.10 3.96
CA MET A 832 -19.14 -23.66 5.17
C MET A 832 -20.05 -23.87 6.38
N ARG A 833 -19.59 -24.64 7.37
CA ARG A 833 -20.30 -24.82 8.63
C ARG A 833 -19.42 -25.37 9.74
N VAL A 834 -19.89 -25.29 10.96
CA VAL A 834 -19.26 -25.99 12.09
C VAL A 834 -19.61 -27.48 12.00
N VAL A 835 -18.62 -28.31 11.72
CA VAL A 835 -18.79 -29.78 11.63
C VAL A 835 -18.50 -30.36 13.02
N PRO A 836 -19.50 -31.04 13.66
CA PRO A 836 -19.23 -31.70 14.93
C PRO A 836 -18.16 -32.79 14.81
N GLY A 837 -17.34 -32.99 15.85
CA GLY A 837 -16.31 -34.01 15.83
C GLY A 837 -15.09 -33.66 16.69
N LEU A 838 -14.00 -34.41 16.48
CA LEU A 838 -12.75 -34.19 17.20
C LEU A 838 -11.94 -33.11 16.52
N TYR A 839 -11.51 -32.14 17.32
CA TYR A 839 -10.62 -31.05 16.89
C TYR A 839 -9.34 -31.03 17.74
N GLU A 840 -8.22 -30.81 17.08
CA GLU A 840 -7.01 -30.35 17.73
C GLU A 840 -7.09 -28.83 17.89
N ILE A 841 -6.85 -28.33 19.12
CA ILE A 841 -6.54 -26.92 19.37
C ILE A 841 -5.04 -26.88 19.68
N MET A 842 -4.33 -26.04 18.95
CA MET A 842 -2.88 -25.90 18.98
C MET A 842 -2.53 -24.45 19.35
N VAL A 843 -1.74 -24.26 20.40
CA VAL A 843 -1.36 -22.93 20.90
C VAL A 843 0.15 -22.80 20.98
N GLY A 844 0.67 -21.70 20.44
CA GLY A 844 2.10 -21.42 20.44
C GLY A 844 2.41 -20.03 19.88
N ASN A 845 3.66 -19.81 19.48
CA ASN A 845 4.15 -18.54 18.94
C ASN A 845 4.64 -18.63 17.49
N SER A 846 4.37 -19.75 16.83
CA SER A 846 4.50 -19.93 15.38
C SER A 846 3.64 -21.10 14.93
N SER A 847 3.48 -21.28 13.61
CA SER A 847 2.76 -22.43 13.04
C SER A 847 3.59 -23.72 13.03
N ALA A 848 4.86 -23.71 13.41
CA ALA A 848 5.69 -24.91 13.46
C ALA A 848 5.22 -25.88 14.56
N ASP A 849 5.12 -27.19 14.25
CA ASP A 849 4.62 -28.17 15.19
C ASP A 849 5.42 -28.25 16.50
N LYS A 850 6.73 -27.98 16.46
CA LYS A 850 7.60 -27.94 17.64
C LYS A 850 7.26 -26.81 18.61
N ASP A 851 6.66 -25.73 18.13
CA ASP A 851 6.32 -24.53 18.89
C ASP A 851 4.87 -24.57 19.42
N LEU A 852 4.10 -25.64 19.09
CA LEU A 852 2.69 -25.76 19.41
C LEU A 852 2.42 -26.77 20.54
N LYS A 853 1.66 -26.34 21.54
CA LYS A 853 1.06 -27.20 22.57
C LYS A 853 -0.35 -27.60 22.14
N LYS A 854 -0.66 -28.89 22.15
CA LYS A 854 -1.90 -29.45 21.58
C LYS A 854 -2.83 -30.02 22.65
N ILE A 855 -4.11 -29.80 22.45
CA ILE A 855 -5.21 -30.51 23.14
C ILE A 855 -6.22 -31.00 22.12
N ILE A 856 -6.96 -32.04 22.47
CA ILE A 856 -8.06 -32.57 21.65
C ILE A 856 -9.35 -32.28 22.38
N ILE A 857 -10.33 -31.77 21.65
CA ILE A 857 -11.71 -31.54 22.15
C ILE A 857 -12.70 -32.30 21.26
N ASN A 858 -13.87 -32.62 21.84
CA ASN A 858 -15.00 -33.08 21.07
C ASN A 858 -16.03 -31.96 20.94
N LEU A 859 -16.07 -31.34 19.77
CA LEU A 859 -17.03 -30.27 19.45
C LEU A 859 -18.40 -30.92 19.13
N LYS A 860 -19.40 -30.60 19.94
CA LYS A 860 -20.76 -31.12 19.81
C LYS A 860 -21.58 -30.38 18.77
#